data_9f1635899691d1b3ba988ab7cf534627
#
_entry.id   9f1635899691d1b3ba988ab7cf534627
#
_cell.length_a   1.000
_cell.length_b   1.000
_cell.length_c   1.000
_cell.angle_alpha   90.00
_cell.angle_beta   90.00
_cell.angle_gamma   90.00
#
_symmetry.space_group_name_H-M   'P 1'
#
loop_
_entity.id
_entity.type
_entity.pdbx_description
1 polymer ?
#
loop_
_entity_poly.entity_id
_entity_poly.type
_entity_poly.pdbx_seq_one_letter_code
_entity_poly.pdbx_strand_id
1 'polypeptide(L)'
;MLERCRGEGPANCVGRCPLNIDARQYVQLTKQGRYRDALQVVRDKLPFPGVLGYVCAHPCELHCKRLDEDTPIRIRDIKRFLADWEPGEPQHILTCAPDRGQRVAVVGAGPAGLLAAHDLRRQGYQVTVFERSDRIGGCLTHQIPSWRLPTAVAQRDLSIIDALGIEVRTGADVGTTVTLDDLRRDFAAVLVLTGYAGALALLEQSMGFVPGPRETIGVDPETGETGLPGVFAGGDAVSGPSTVIYALAQGRRVAESAHRFLTGADLRADRPGVLPGRLLWGLDVDDAERRRRVRTPVMLQPHTPAMSEAEARAEAERCLDCECGLCVKDCEFLAKHCRSPKDLARRVLAGLDPIDTRSMAYSCNICELCATVCPEKLDTGHMLLEARRESVRRGLGPLKQHKPIVGYWKAGVSGTFTLAMAEPGRRKSKRLFFTGCSLPATAPGHTMRVYDELRRHYPGTGVLMWCCGAPADLLGLEDGFASTRQQLLRAAEQCGADELVVACPDCLHTLRSAVPELTLSTVWERLAPVWKTPATREGVVVSIHDSCKGRHDDGLHVAVRHLIQESGATVNDVEYHGRKARCCGFGGMIYPVDPPLSKKISQRRADESPLPMVTYCAGCRTALASMGKESLHILDLLLTDNWQQAATRKPVGAIPRYLNRLRTKWAFKRLQPLAVEKE
;
A
#
# COMPACT_ATOMS: atom_id res chain seq x y z
N MET A 1 7.28 -1.14 12.94
CA MET A 1 6.95 0.13 12.21
C MET A 1 8.22 0.83 11.73
N LEU A 2 9.22 1.09 12.59
CA LEU A 2 10.45 1.82 12.21
C LEU A 2 11.23 1.13 11.09
N GLU A 3 11.38 -0.19 11.16
CA GLU A 3 12.12 -0.97 10.17
C GLU A 3 11.34 -1.17 8.86
N ARG A 4 10.04 -1.39 8.95
CA ARG A 4 9.19 -1.72 7.80
C ARG A 4 8.62 -0.50 7.09
N CYS A 5 8.34 0.60 7.80
CA CYS A 5 7.87 1.84 7.18
C CYS A 5 9.03 2.52 6.45
N ARG A 6 8.93 2.65 5.15
CA ARG A 6 9.98 3.25 4.32
C ARG A 6 9.96 4.78 4.30
N GLY A 7 8.91 5.37 4.84
CA GLY A 7 8.75 6.82 4.79
C GLY A 7 8.57 7.28 3.34
N GLU A 8 9.54 8.03 2.81
CA GLU A 8 9.54 8.58 1.45
C GLU A 8 10.29 7.68 0.45
N GLY A 9 10.43 6.38 0.74
CA GLY A 9 11.15 5.45 -0.12
C GLY A 9 10.47 5.25 -1.49
N PRO A 10 11.23 4.89 -2.53
CA PRO A 10 10.70 4.68 -3.87
C PRO A 10 9.76 3.46 -3.93
N ALA A 11 8.88 3.44 -4.92
CA ALA A 11 8.07 2.27 -5.25
C ALA A 11 8.96 1.03 -5.46
N ASN A 12 8.41 -0.18 -5.22
CA ASN A 12 9.17 -1.43 -5.38
C ASN A 12 9.80 -1.59 -6.76
N CYS A 13 9.06 -1.27 -7.81
CA CYS A 13 9.56 -1.35 -9.18
C CYS A 13 10.76 -0.41 -9.44
N VAL A 14 10.81 0.73 -8.76
CA VAL A 14 11.95 1.66 -8.81
C VAL A 14 13.12 1.14 -7.97
N GLY A 15 12.85 0.82 -6.70
CA GLY A 15 13.89 0.38 -5.77
C GLY A 15 14.52 -0.98 -6.12
N ARG A 16 13.81 -1.86 -6.85
CA ARG A 16 14.34 -3.15 -7.35
C ARG A 16 14.99 -3.05 -8.72
N CYS A 17 14.84 -1.92 -9.39
CA CYS A 17 15.58 -1.70 -10.61
C CYS A 17 17.05 -1.43 -10.29
N PRO A 18 18.02 -2.24 -10.75
CA PRO A 18 19.44 -2.00 -10.49
C PRO A 18 19.94 -0.64 -10.99
N LEU A 19 19.25 -0.04 -11.97
CA LEU A 19 19.52 1.31 -12.47
C LEU A 19 18.64 2.39 -11.85
N ASN A 20 17.74 2.05 -10.91
CA ASN A 20 16.79 2.96 -10.28
C ASN A 20 15.96 3.76 -11.30
N ILE A 21 15.56 3.13 -12.42
CA ILE A 21 14.66 3.73 -13.40
C ILE A 21 13.28 3.89 -12.74
N ASP A 22 12.68 5.08 -12.85
CA ASP A 22 11.34 5.31 -12.30
C ASP A 22 10.26 4.61 -13.15
N ALA A 23 10.13 3.28 -12.91
CA ALA A 23 9.17 2.45 -13.61
C ALA A 23 7.73 2.87 -13.31
N ARG A 24 7.44 3.37 -12.13
CA ARG A 24 6.12 3.87 -11.76
C ARG A 24 5.76 5.08 -12.63
N GLN A 25 6.66 6.04 -12.73
CA GLN A 25 6.42 7.28 -13.47
C GLN A 25 6.19 7.00 -14.97
N TYR A 26 7.06 6.22 -15.63
CA TYR A 26 6.84 5.99 -17.05
C TYR A 26 5.61 5.12 -17.34
N VAL A 27 5.19 4.22 -16.44
CA VAL A 27 3.93 3.49 -16.56
C VAL A 27 2.74 4.44 -16.43
N GLN A 28 2.75 5.38 -15.47
CA GLN A 28 1.68 6.37 -15.33
C GLN A 28 1.60 7.32 -16.54
N LEU A 29 2.72 7.74 -17.09
CA LEU A 29 2.76 8.55 -18.32
C LEU A 29 2.24 7.76 -19.53
N THR A 30 2.52 6.46 -19.62
CA THR A 30 1.97 5.58 -20.65
C THR A 30 0.45 5.49 -20.55
N LYS A 31 -0.10 5.32 -19.35
CA LYS A 31 -1.54 5.38 -19.11
C LYS A 31 -2.18 6.67 -19.63
N GLN A 32 -1.47 7.80 -19.51
CA GLN A 32 -1.92 9.12 -19.97
C GLN A 32 -1.73 9.34 -21.49
N GLY A 33 -1.11 8.40 -22.21
CA GLY A 33 -0.78 8.57 -23.63
C GLY A 33 0.43 9.49 -23.88
N ARG A 34 1.20 9.84 -22.85
CA ARG A 34 2.37 10.72 -22.90
C ARG A 34 3.65 9.91 -23.16
N TYR A 35 3.72 9.24 -24.30
CA TYR A 35 4.77 8.24 -24.59
C TYR A 35 6.17 8.84 -24.70
N ARG A 36 6.31 10.06 -25.26
CA ARG A 36 7.60 10.75 -25.34
C ARG A 36 8.14 11.06 -23.94
N ASP A 37 7.29 11.57 -23.06
CA ASP A 37 7.69 11.88 -21.68
C ASP A 37 8.03 10.59 -20.90
N ALA A 38 7.26 9.52 -21.14
CA ALA A 38 7.52 8.21 -20.56
C ALA A 38 8.89 7.65 -20.99
N LEU A 39 9.22 7.75 -22.28
CA LEU A 39 10.51 7.32 -22.83
C LEU A 39 11.67 8.18 -22.28
N GLN A 40 11.44 9.49 -22.10
CA GLN A 40 12.41 10.38 -21.48
C GLN A 40 12.76 9.95 -20.04
N VAL A 41 11.78 9.59 -19.22
CA VAL A 41 12.00 9.04 -17.85
C VAL A 41 12.88 7.79 -17.90
N VAL A 42 12.72 6.93 -18.90
CA VAL A 42 13.59 5.77 -19.09
C VAL A 42 15.01 6.21 -19.45
N ARG A 43 15.16 7.13 -20.42
CA ARG A 43 16.45 7.62 -20.94
C ARG A 43 17.26 8.40 -19.91
N ASP A 44 16.64 9.06 -18.95
CA ASP A 44 17.35 9.76 -17.86
C ASP A 44 18.29 8.83 -17.09
N LYS A 45 17.97 7.54 -17.06
CA LYS A 45 18.75 6.51 -16.36
C LYS A 45 19.30 5.41 -17.26
N LEU A 46 18.82 5.29 -18.49
CA LEU A 46 19.15 4.19 -19.39
C LEU A 46 19.20 4.67 -20.84
N PRO A 47 20.41 4.85 -21.42
CA PRO A 47 20.54 5.25 -22.81
C PRO A 47 20.14 4.16 -23.83
N PHE A 48 19.94 2.91 -23.38
CA PHE A 48 19.61 1.75 -24.22
C PHE A 48 18.20 1.20 -23.93
N PRO A 49 17.13 1.98 -24.12
CA PRO A 49 15.77 1.58 -23.74
C PRO A 49 15.27 0.37 -24.53
N GLY A 50 15.58 0.31 -25.83
CA GLY A 50 15.22 -0.82 -26.70
C GLY A 50 15.89 -2.11 -26.27
N VAL A 51 17.21 -2.10 -26.09
CA VAL A 51 17.95 -3.29 -25.61
C VAL A 51 17.30 -3.88 -24.37
N LEU A 52 17.05 -3.05 -23.33
CA LEU A 52 16.42 -3.55 -22.11
C LEU A 52 14.91 -3.78 -22.25
N GLY A 53 14.26 -3.25 -23.25
CA GLY A 53 12.90 -3.64 -23.63
C GLY A 53 12.81 -5.11 -24.04
N TYR A 54 13.82 -5.59 -24.75
CA TYR A 54 13.89 -6.95 -25.27
C TYR A 54 14.54 -7.96 -24.30
N VAL A 55 15.60 -7.60 -23.59
CA VAL A 55 16.45 -8.58 -22.86
C VAL A 55 16.51 -8.39 -21.34
N CYS A 56 15.80 -7.41 -20.76
CA CYS A 56 15.81 -7.22 -19.32
C CYS A 56 15.23 -8.42 -18.57
N ALA A 57 15.89 -8.85 -17.51
CA ALA A 57 15.39 -9.87 -16.58
C ALA A 57 14.25 -9.39 -15.67
N HIS A 58 13.85 -8.13 -15.79
CA HIS A 58 12.72 -7.44 -15.15
C HIS A 58 12.53 -7.71 -13.64
N PRO A 59 13.54 -7.50 -12.77
CA PRO A 59 13.40 -7.72 -11.33
C PRO A 59 12.31 -6.84 -10.69
N CYS A 60 11.95 -5.72 -11.32
CA CYS A 60 10.84 -4.86 -10.92
C CYS A 60 9.48 -5.56 -10.94
N GLU A 61 9.23 -6.45 -11.91
CA GLU A 61 7.99 -7.21 -12.03
C GLU A 61 7.88 -8.28 -10.94
N LEU A 62 9.01 -8.95 -10.58
CA LEU A 62 9.06 -9.93 -9.50
C LEU A 62 8.64 -9.35 -8.14
N HIS A 63 8.71 -8.04 -8.00
CA HIS A 63 8.37 -7.32 -6.76
C HIS A 63 7.23 -6.33 -6.94
N CYS A 64 6.46 -6.45 -8.01
CA CYS A 64 5.29 -5.62 -8.25
C CYS A 64 4.19 -5.94 -7.23
N LYS A 65 3.64 -4.93 -6.56
CA LYS A 65 2.56 -5.12 -5.58
C LYS A 65 1.25 -5.62 -6.20
N ARG A 66 1.10 -5.48 -7.51
CA ARG A 66 -0.04 -6.07 -8.22
C ARG A 66 -0.09 -7.60 -8.11
N LEU A 67 1.05 -8.26 -7.83
CA LEU A 67 1.10 -9.69 -7.53
C LEU A 67 0.24 -10.13 -6.33
N ASP A 68 -0.05 -9.22 -5.40
CA ASP A 68 -0.93 -9.51 -4.26
C ASP A 68 -2.40 -9.65 -4.70
N GLU A 69 -2.76 -9.15 -5.86
CA GLU A 69 -4.13 -9.17 -6.38
C GLU A 69 -4.31 -10.16 -7.56
N ASP A 70 -3.44 -10.06 -8.58
CA ASP A 70 -3.52 -10.92 -9.77
C ASP A 70 -2.14 -11.22 -10.38
N THR A 71 -1.71 -10.49 -11.41
CA THR A 71 -0.42 -10.63 -12.08
C THR A 71 0.33 -9.30 -12.09
N PRO A 72 1.67 -9.30 -12.11
CA PRO A 72 2.44 -8.06 -12.10
C PRO A 72 2.16 -7.22 -13.34
N ILE A 73 2.42 -5.93 -13.25
CA ILE A 73 2.44 -5.06 -14.43
C ILE A 73 3.58 -5.50 -15.34
N ARG A 74 3.34 -5.63 -16.63
CA ARG A 74 4.32 -6.00 -17.66
C ARG A 74 5.23 -4.82 -17.99
N ILE A 75 6.00 -4.40 -17.01
CA ILE A 75 6.82 -3.17 -17.00
C ILE A 75 7.87 -3.19 -18.12
N ARG A 76 8.49 -4.35 -18.38
CA ARG A 76 9.45 -4.54 -19.46
C ARG A 76 8.79 -4.36 -20.83
N ASP A 77 7.60 -4.93 -21.01
CA ASP A 77 6.91 -4.89 -22.29
C ASP A 77 6.38 -3.48 -22.60
N ILE A 78 5.93 -2.73 -21.57
CA ILE A 78 5.62 -1.30 -21.69
C ILE A 78 6.88 -0.53 -22.12
N LYS A 79 8.03 -0.79 -21.50
CA LYS A 79 9.29 -0.13 -21.91
C LYS A 79 9.69 -0.49 -23.34
N ARG A 80 9.48 -1.73 -23.77
CA ARG A 80 9.70 -2.14 -25.14
C ARG A 80 8.77 -1.38 -26.10
N PHE A 81 7.48 -1.31 -25.78
CA PHE A 81 6.51 -0.51 -26.53
C PHE A 81 6.99 0.95 -26.69
N LEU A 82 7.41 1.59 -25.61
CA LEU A 82 7.89 2.98 -25.66
C LEU A 82 9.10 3.16 -26.56
N ALA A 83 10.05 2.23 -26.52
CA ALA A 83 11.24 2.28 -27.36
C ALA A 83 10.93 2.02 -28.84
N ASP A 84 9.98 1.13 -29.14
CA ASP A 84 9.56 0.79 -30.52
C ASP A 84 8.58 1.83 -31.09
N TRP A 85 7.86 2.57 -30.22
CA TRP A 85 6.90 3.61 -30.60
C TRP A 85 7.57 4.87 -31.18
N GLU A 86 8.80 5.18 -30.77
CA GLU A 86 9.46 6.43 -31.18
C GLU A 86 9.63 6.52 -32.70
N PRO A 87 9.02 7.52 -33.36
CA PRO A 87 9.12 7.67 -34.81
C PRO A 87 10.48 8.26 -35.22
N GLY A 88 11.10 7.69 -36.23
CA GLY A 88 12.33 8.20 -36.81
C GLY A 88 13.60 7.88 -36.02
N GLU A 89 14.59 8.75 -36.12
CA GLU A 89 15.86 8.63 -35.41
C GLU A 89 15.68 8.83 -33.90
N PRO A 90 16.40 8.04 -33.06
CA PRO A 90 16.27 8.13 -31.63
C PRO A 90 16.72 9.50 -31.10
N GLN A 91 15.87 10.12 -30.27
CA GLN A 91 16.20 11.39 -29.62
C GLN A 91 17.07 11.14 -28.38
N HIS A 92 18.37 11.00 -28.60
CA HIS A 92 19.34 10.82 -27.53
C HIS A 92 19.50 12.07 -26.66
N ILE A 93 19.79 11.87 -25.36
CA ILE A 93 20.17 12.96 -24.47
C ILE A 93 21.68 13.21 -24.62
N LEU A 94 22.05 14.22 -25.38
CA LEU A 94 23.44 14.53 -25.68
C LEU A 94 24.07 15.61 -24.78
N THR A 95 23.34 16.08 -23.75
CA THR A 95 23.84 17.12 -22.84
C THR A 95 25.00 16.57 -22.00
N CYS A 96 26.18 17.15 -22.12
CA CYS A 96 27.36 16.84 -21.33
C CYS A 96 27.76 18.02 -20.44
N ALA A 97 28.39 17.71 -19.28
CA ALA A 97 29.05 18.71 -18.47
C ALA A 97 30.26 19.30 -19.24
N PRO A 98 30.78 20.50 -18.87
CA PRO A 98 31.99 21.06 -19.44
C PRO A 98 33.16 20.09 -19.37
N ASP A 99 34.03 20.16 -20.38
CA ASP A 99 35.23 19.29 -20.45
C ASP A 99 36.11 19.49 -19.23
N ARG A 100 36.48 18.38 -18.59
CA ARG A 100 37.34 18.35 -17.39
C ARG A 100 38.82 18.23 -17.72
N GLY A 101 39.15 18.05 -18.98
CA GLY A 101 40.57 17.86 -19.42
C GLY A 101 41.18 16.52 -19.00
N GLN A 102 40.44 15.62 -18.38
CA GLN A 102 40.91 14.32 -17.92
C GLN A 102 40.43 13.21 -18.85
N ARG A 103 41.35 12.27 -19.15
CA ARG A 103 41.08 11.12 -20.02
C ARG A 103 40.84 9.87 -19.19
N VAL A 104 39.83 9.08 -19.58
CA VAL A 104 39.47 7.82 -18.92
C VAL A 104 39.46 6.70 -19.96
N ALA A 105 40.16 5.59 -19.65
CA ALA A 105 40.12 4.38 -20.46
C ALA A 105 39.01 3.42 -19.97
N VAL A 106 38.22 2.90 -20.91
CA VAL A 106 37.26 1.83 -20.65
C VAL A 106 37.64 0.59 -21.45
N VAL A 107 37.98 -0.49 -20.78
CA VAL A 107 38.37 -1.75 -21.38
C VAL A 107 37.18 -2.67 -21.50
N GLY A 108 36.73 -2.91 -22.74
CA GLY A 108 35.53 -3.69 -23.09
C GLY A 108 34.34 -2.82 -23.49
N ALA A 109 33.85 -3.02 -24.72
CA ALA A 109 32.66 -2.37 -25.27
C ALA A 109 31.38 -3.21 -25.13
N GLY A 110 31.26 -3.99 -24.06
CA GLY A 110 30.03 -4.66 -23.67
C GLY A 110 29.04 -3.72 -22.95
N PRO A 111 27.86 -4.19 -22.52
CA PRO A 111 26.83 -3.35 -21.88
C PRO A 111 27.36 -2.52 -20.72
N ALA A 112 28.17 -3.12 -19.84
CA ALA A 112 28.75 -2.43 -18.68
C ALA A 112 29.69 -1.30 -19.11
N GLY A 113 30.60 -1.58 -20.07
CA GLY A 113 31.59 -0.61 -20.56
C GLY A 113 30.92 0.55 -21.29
N LEU A 114 29.96 0.26 -22.15
CA LEU A 114 29.25 1.30 -22.91
C LEU A 114 28.41 2.22 -22.02
N LEU A 115 27.75 1.69 -20.96
CA LEU A 115 27.07 2.56 -20.00
C LEU A 115 28.05 3.38 -19.17
N ALA A 116 29.17 2.80 -18.74
CA ALA A 116 30.22 3.52 -18.02
C ALA A 116 30.82 4.66 -18.89
N ALA A 117 31.12 4.38 -20.14
CA ALA A 117 31.60 5.36 -21.10
C ALA A 117 30.61 6.51 -21.32
N HIS A 118 29.34 6.17 -21.51
CA HIS A 118 28.23 7.14 -21.62
C HIS A 118 28.18 8.06 -20.39
N ASP A 119 28.13 7.46 -19.17
CA ASP A 119 27.96 8.22 -17.93
C ASP A 119 29.18 9.14 -17.67
N LEU A 120 30.42 8.68 -17.90
CA LEU A 120 31.62 9.48 -17.78
C LEU A 120 31.72 10.60 -18.82
N ARG A 121 31.37 10.32 -20.09
CA ARG A 121 31.32 11.34 -21.14
C ARG A 121 30.32 12.45 -20.80
N ARG A 122 29.15 12.09 -20.29
CA ARG A 122 28.16 13.07 -19.82
C ARG A 122 28.64 13.91 -18.64
N GLN A 123 29.56 13.37 -17.81
CA GLN A 123 30.22 14.09 -16.71
C GLN A 123 31.37 14.97 -17.16
N GLY A 124 31.67 15.03 -18.46
CA GLY A 124 32.68 15.91 -19.04
C GLY A 124 34.06 15.29 -19.20
N TYR A 125 34.21 13.97 -19.04
CA TYR A 125 35.49 13.29 -19.28
C TYR A 125 35.68 12.97 -20.76
N GLN A 126 36.95 12.94 -21.19
CA GLN A 126 37.34 12.39 -22.49
C GLN A 126 37.50 10.88 -22.35
N VAL A 127 36.62 10.12 -23.01
CA VAL A 127 36.54 8.66 -22.86
C VAL A 127 37.02 7.95 -24.11
N THR A 128 37.96 7.01 -23.95
CA THR A 128 38.36 6.08 -24.99
C THR A 128 38.01 4.67 -24.59
N VAL A 129 37.21 3.97 -25.42
CA VAL A 129 36.83 2.57 -25.22
C VAL A 129 37.75 1.66 -26.03
N PHE A 130 38.35 0.66 -25.39
CA PHE A 130 39.20 -0.36 -26.00
C PHE A 130 38.41 -1.66 -26.11
N GLU A 131 38.20 -2.16 -27.32
CA GLU A 131 37.44 -3.37 -27.60
C GLU A 131 38.24 -4.34 -28.45
N ARG A 132 38.37 -5.58 -28.01
CA ARG A 132 39.15 -6.59 -28.74
C ARG A 132 38.46 -7.08 -30.03
N SER A 133 37.13 -7.03 -30.08
CA SER A 133 36.37 -7.41 -31.26
C SER A 133 36.36 -6.30 -32.31
N ASP A 134 35.88 -6.62 -33.50
CA ASP A 134 35.69 -5.70 -34.62
C ASP A 134 34.51 -4.74 -34.48
N ARG A 135 33.65 -4.96 -33.48
CA ARG A 135 32.44 -4.18 -33.25
C ARG A 135 32.05 -4.10 -31.77
N ILE A 136 31.36 -3.03 -31.39
CA ILE A 136 30.84 -2.78 -30.04
C ILE A 136 29.61 -3.62 -29.72
N GLY A 137 29.23 -3.67 -28.44
CA GLY A 137 28.02 -4.29 -27.92
C GLY A 137 28.28 -5.54 -27.07
N GLY A 138 29.44 -6.19 -27.23
CA GLY A 138 29.80 -7.41 -26.49
C GLY A 138 28.69 -8.48 -26.64
N CYS A 139 28.13 -8.98 -25.52
CA CYS A 139 27.07 -10.00 -25.57
C CYS A 139 25.81 -9.56 -26.35
N LEU A 140 25.52 -8.27 -26.44
CA LEU A 140 24.34 -7.76 -27.15
C LEU A 140 24.40 -8.03 -28.66
N THR A 141 25.60 -8.04 -29.23
CA THR A 141 25.84 -8.19 -30.68
C THR A 141 26.49 -9.50 -31.08
N HIS A 142 27.10 -10.22 -30.10
CA HIS A 142 27.87 -11.46 -30.40
C HIS A 142 27.22 -12.73 -29.81
N GLN A 143 26.47 -12.64 -28.70
CA GLN A 143 26.01 -13.81 -27.97
C GLN A 143 24.47 -13.92 -27.90
N ILE A 144 23.76 -12.78 -27.78
CA ILE A 144 22.30 -12.80 -27.73
C ILE A 144 21.76 -13.01 -29.15
N PRO A 145 20.97 -14.08 -29.41
CA PRO A 145 20.45 -14.34 -30.74
C PRO A 145 19.55 -13.20 -31.26
N SER A 146 19.63 -12.91 -32.57
CA SER A 146 18.87 -11.84 -33.22
C SER A 146 17.35 -11.97 -33.10
N TRP A 147 16.84 -13.18 -32.93
CA TRP A 147 15.41 -13.39 -32.66
C TRP A 147 14.98 -12.90 -31.26
N ARG A 148 15.91 -12.79 -30.31
CA ARG A 148 15.67 -12.28 -28.96
C ARG A 148 15.99 -10.78 -28.86
N LEU A 149 17.06 -10.33 -29.48
CA LEU A 149 17.44 -8.92 -29.59
C LEU A 149 17.71 -8.61 -31.06
N PRO A 150 16.75 -8.03 -31.79
CA PRO A 150 16.96 -7.66 -33.18
C PRO A 150 18.18 -6.75 -33.35
N THR A 151 19.03 -7.07 -34.34
CA THR A 151 20.27 -6.30 -34.60
C THR A 151 20.00 -4.81 -34.77
N ALA A 152 18.93 -4.46 -35.50
CA ALA A 152 18.57 -3.06 -35.70
C ALA A 152 18.24 -2.32 -34.38
N VAL A 153 17.63 -3.01 -33.40
CA VAL A 153 17.32 -2.42 -32.07
C VAL A 153 18.62 -2.16 -31.33
N ALA A 154 19.54 -3.13 -31.32
CA ALA A 154 20.84 -2.97 -30.68
C ALA A 154 21.63 -1.82 -31.33
N GLN A 155 21.72 -1.78 -32.66
CA GLN A 155 22.41 -0.71 -33.41
C GLN A 155 21.81 0.68 -33.13
N ARG A 156 20.49 0.79 -33.16
CA ARG A 156 19.78 2.04 -32.85
C ARG A 156 20.11 2.56 -31.46
N ASP A 157 20.08 1.71 -30.44
CA ASP A 157 20.37 2.15 -29.07
C ASP A 157 21.88 2.47 -28.89
N LEU A 158 22.75 1.72 -29.53
CA LEU A 158 24.21 1.91 -29.41
C LEU A 158 24.71 3.13 -30.19
N SER A 159 23.97 3.69 -31.12
CA SER A 159 24.33 4.91 -31.87
C SER A 159 24.59 6.13 -30.97
N ILE A 160 24.10 6.11 -29.72
CA ILE A 160 24.40 7.15 -28.73
C ILE A 160 25.91 7.29 -28.44
N ILE A 161 26.67 6.23 -28.60
CA ILE A 161 28.13 6.24 -28.37
C ILE A 161 28.81 7.14 -29.38
N ASP A 162 28.46 6.99 -30.65
CA ASP A 162 28.95 7.83 -31.74
C ASP A 162 28.42 9.27 -31.61
N ALA A 163 27.14 9.43 -31.29
CA ALA A 163 26.51 10.74 -31.13
C ALA A 163 27.14 11.58 -29.97
N LEU A 164 27.67 10.93 -28.95
CA LEU A 164 28.41 11.59 -27.85
C LEU A 164 29.90 11.84 -28.18
N GLY A 165 30.40 11.40 -29.35
CA GLY A 165 31.78 11.53 -29.75
C GLY A 165 32.76 10.73 -28.86
N ILE A 166 32.31 9.56 -28.35
CA ILE A 166 33.16 8.67 -27.58
C ILE A 166 34.11 7.94 -28.53
N GLU A 167 35.42 8.06 -28.31
CA GLU A 167 36.41 7.34 -29.10
C GLU A 167 36.32 5.84 -28.82
N VAL A 168 36.19 5.02 -29.88
CA VAL A 168 36.21 3.56 -29.77
C VAL A 168 37.34 2.99 -30.60
N ARG A 169 38.22 2.21 -29.98
CA ARG A 169 39.30 1.47 -30.62
C ARG A 169 38.94 -0.01 -30.64
N THR A 170 38.48 -0.48 -31.79
CA THR A 170 38.23 -1.90 -32.05
C THR A 170 39.51 -2.65 -32.42
N GLY A 171 39.57 -3.98 -32.26
CA GLY A 171 40.76 -4.77 -32.46
C GLY A 171 41.87 -4.50 -31.40
N ALA A 172 41.53 -3.78 -30.35
CA ALA A 172 42.45 -3.42 -29.27
C ALA A 172 42.30 -4.39 -28.09
N ASP A 173 43.13 -5.42 -28.06
CA ASP A 173 43.11 -6.43 -26.99
C ASP A 173 44.09 -6.03 -25.88
N VAL A 174 43.54 -5.65 -24.75
CA VAL A 174 44.32 -5.26 -23.58
C VAL A 174 44.94 -6.50 -22.96
N GLY A 175 46.28 -6.45 -22.84
CA GLY A 175 47.12 -7.57 -22.44
C GLY A 175 47.92 -8.13 -23.60
N THR A 176 47.55 -7.88 -24.86
CA THR A 176 48.28 -8.33 -26.04
C THR A 176 48.72 -7.17 -26.94
N THR A 177 47.75 -6.37 -27.45
CA THR A 177 48.06 -5.23 -28.32
C THR A 177 48.23 -3.89 -27.59
N VAL A 178 47.63 -3.79 -26.38
CA VAL A 178 47.70 -2.63 -25.49
C VAL A 178 48.00 -3.14 -24.09
N THR A 179 49.01 -2.59 -23.41
CA THR A 179 49.31 -2.99 -22.03
C THR A 179 48.49 -2.21 -21.00
N LEU A 180 48.24 -2.82 -19.85
CA LEU A 180 47.59 -2.11 -18.73
C LEU A 180 48.43 -0.94 -18.22
N ASP A 181 49.75 -1.09 -18.24
CA ASP A 181 50.68 -0.03 -17.81
C ASP A 181 50.65 1.17 -18.76
N ASP A 182 50.51 0.96 -20.07
CA ASP A 182 50.29 2.07 -21.03
C ASP A 182 48.98 2.80 -20.71
N LEU A 183 47.91 2.07 -20.44
CA LEU A 183 46.63 2.69 -20.06
C LEU A 183 46.73 3.49 -18.76
N ARG A 184 47.43 2.97 -17.76
CA ARG A 184 47.63 3.66 -16.48
C ARG A 184 48.54 4.89 -16.58
N ARG A 185 49.43 4.89 -17.53
CA ARG A 185 50.30 6.07 -17.81
C ARG A 185 49.55 7.17 -18.57
N ASP A 186 48.71 6.77 -19.54
CA ASP A 186 48.13 7.69 -20.52
C ASP A 186 46.72 8.18 -20.12
N PHE A 187 46.08 7.55 -19.13
CA PHE A 187 44.75 7.84 -18.67
C PHE A 187 44.72 8.06 -17.15
N ALA A 188 43.90 9.01 -16.71
CA ALA A 188 43.73 9.34 -15.30
C ALA A 188 43.01 8.27 -14.49
N ALA A 189 42.20 7.44 -15.15
CA ALA A 189 41.55 6.24 -14.58
C ALA A 189 41.33 5.18 -15.67
N VAL A 190 41.29 3.90 -15.26
CA VAL A 190 41.06 2.74 -16.13
C VAL A 190 39.94 1.91 -15.57
N LEU A 191 38.89 1.63 -16.39
CA LEU A 191 37.74 0.79 -16.03
C LEU A 191 37.83 -0.53 -16.80
N VAL A 192 37.92 -1.66 -16.09
CA VAL A 192 38.01 -3.01 -16.66
C VAL A 192 36.63 -3.68 -16.65
N LEU A 193 36.00 -3.69 -17.82
CA LEU A 193 34.62 -4.13 -18.03
C LEU A 193 34.51 -5.17 -19.17
N THR A 194 35.49 -6.07 -19.21
CA THR A 194 35.79 -7.03 -20.30
C THR A 194 34.81 -8.21 -20.38
N GLY A 195 33.88 -8.32 -19.44
CA GLY A 195 33.06 -9.54 -19.29
C GLY A 195 33.86 -10.70 -18.66
N TYR A 196 33.20 -11.84 -18.44
CA TYR A 196 33.80 -12.96 -17.72
C TYR A 196 35.00 -13.59 -18.45
N ALA A 197 34.86 -13.89 -19.73
CA ALA A 197 35.95 -14.50 -20.51
C ALA A 197 37.16 -13.57 -20.64
N GLY A 198 36.94 -12.25 -20.69
CA GLY A 198 38.03 -11.28 -20.70
C GLY A 198 38.74 -11.20 -19.36
N ALA A 199 38.01 -11.32 -18.24
CA ALA A 199 38.61 -11.36 -16.91
C ALA A 199 39.55 -12.54 -16.72
N LEU A 200 39.18 -13.74 -17.17
CA LEU A 200 40.02 -14.93 -17.14
C LEU A 200 41.34 -14.69 -17.88
N ALA A 201 41.29 -14.16 -19.10
CA ALA A 201 42.47 -13.85 -19.88
C ALA A 201 43.41 -12.86 -19.19
N LEU A 202 42.88 -11.83 -18.53
CA LEU A 202 43.70 -10.84 -17.78
C LEU A 202 44.31 -11.44 -16.52
N LEU A 203 43.65 -12.37 -15.85
CA LEU A 203 44.20 -13.07 -14.68
C LEU A 203 45.29 -14.06 -15.08
N GLU A 204 45.14 -14.81 -16.18
CA GLU A 204 46.12 -15.71 -16.71
C GLU A 204 47.43 -15.00 -17.11
N GLN A 205 47.33 -13.77 -17.60
CA GLN A 205 48.46 -12.93 -17.97
C GLN A 205 49.18 -12.27 -16.79
N SER A 206 48.76 -12.56 -15.56
CA SER A 206 49.36 -12.04 -14.32
C SER A 206 49.54 -10.50 -14.29
N MET A 207 48.54 -9.76 -14.76
CA MET A 207 48.56 -8.29 -14.89
C MET A 207 48.37 -7.54 -13.55
N GLY A 208 48.70 -8.17 -12.43
CA GLY A 208 48.63 -7.55 -11.10
C GLY A 208 47.23 -7.54 -10.48
N PHE A 209 46.26 -8.18 -11.09
CA PHE A 209 44.94 -8.34 -10.50
C PHE A 209 44.91 -9.46 -9.44
N VAL A 210 44.23 -9.20 -8.33
CA VAL A 210 43.97 -10.23 -7.32
C VAL A 210 42.78 -11.08 -7.79
N PRO A 211 42.92 -12.44 -7.79
CA PRO A 211 41.78 -13.28 -8.10
C PRO A 211 40.64 -13.11 -7.08
N GLY A 212 39.42 -12.96 -7.57
CA GLY A 212 38.18 -12.96 -6.81
C GLY A 212 37.50 -14.34 -6.80
N PRO A 213 36.32 -14.47 -6.18
CA PRO A 213 35.54 -15.69 -6.24
C PRO A 213 35.21 -16.10 -7.68
N ARG A 214 35.22 -17.41 -7.98
CA ARG A 214 34.88 -17.96 -9.31
C ARG A 214 35.79 -17.49 -10.45
N GLU A 215 37.07 -17.30 -10.17
CA GLU A 215 38.06 -16.88 -11.18
C GLU A 215 37.68 -15.52 -11.83
N THR A 216 37.18 -14.60 -11.02
CA THR A 216 36.86 -13.23 -11.43
C THR A 216 37.93 -12.26 -10.90
N ILE A 217 37.86 -10.99 -11.32
CA ILE A 217 38.75 -9.96 -10.78
C ILE A 217 38.30 -9.57 -9.38
N GLY A 218 39.17 -9.66 -8.40
CA GLY A 218 38.93 -9.25 -7.02
C GLY A 218 38.90 -7.72 -6.90
N VAL A 219 37.82 -7.22 -6.29
CA VAL A 219 37.58 -5.79 -6.08
C VAL A 219 36.97 -5.52 -4.72
N ASP A 220 37.03 -4.30 -4.26
CA ASP A 220 36.18 -3.83 -3.21
C ASP A 220 34.69 -3.90 -3.68
N PRO A 221 33.81 -4.61 -2.96
CA PRO A 221 32.44 -4.89 -3.43
C PRO A 221 31.56 -3.64 -3.50
N GLU A 222 31.90 -2.56 -2.80
CA GLU A 222 31.15 -1.32 -2.78
C GLU A 222 31.63 -0.33 -3.84
N THR A 223 32.94 -0.22 -4.03
CA THR A 223 33.55 0.79 -4.91
C THR A 223 33.96 0.22 -6.27
N GLY A 224 34.20 -1.09 -6.38
CA GLY A 224 34.75 -1.71 -7.58
C GLY A 224 36.29 -1.42 -7.75
N GLU A 225 36.95 -0.86 -6.73
CA GLU A 225 38.43 -0.68 -6.77
C GLU A 225 39.15 -2.03 -6.81
N THR A 226 40.12 -2.13 -7.66
CA THR A 226 41.06 -3.25 -7.67
C THR A 226 42.22 -2.97 -6.72
N GLY A 227 43.20 -3.90 -6.60
CA GLY A 227 44.44 -3.66 -5.88
C GLY A 227 45.36 -2.64 -6.57
N LEU A 228 45.04 -2.16 -7.76
CA LEU A 228 45.83 -1.21 -8.55
C LEU A 228 45.23 0.19 -8.46
N PRO A 229 45.96 1.20 -7.96
CA PRO A 229 45.41 2.56 -7.82
C PRO A 229 44.91 3.14 -9.14
N GLY A 230 43.72 3.74 -9.13
CA GLY A 230 43.07 4.32 -10.30
C GLY A 230 42.48 3.30 -11.29
N VAL A 231 42.51 2.00 -10.94
CA VAL A 231 41.93 0.92 -11.75
C VAL A 231 40.72 0.34 -11.05
N PHE A 232 39.61 0.35 -11.75
CA PHE A 232 38.31 -0.15 -11.27
C PHE A 232 37.84 -1.30 -12.16
N ALA A 233 37.14 -2.27 -11.59
CA ALA A 233 36.54 -3.35 -12.38
C ALA A 233 35.08 -3.60 -12.00
N GLY A 234 34.29 -4.12 -12.95
CA GLY A 234 32.88 -4.37 -12.76
C GLY A 234 32.26 -5.26 -13.86
N GLY A 235 30.94 -5.40 -13.82
CA GLY A 235 30.22 -6.29 -14.72
C GLY A 235 30.57 -7.76 -14.46
N ASP A 236 30.39 -8.59 -15.48
CA ASP A 236 30.66 -10.03 -15.37
C ASP A 236 32.15 -10.34 -15.11
N ALA A 237 33.04 -9.41 -15.32
CA ALA A 237 34.44 -9.53 -14.96
C ALA A 237 34.68 -9.68 -13.44
N VAL A 238 33.73 -9.21 -12.62
CA VAL A 238 33.77 -9.24 -11.15
C VAL A 238 32.73 -10.20 -10.57
N SER A 239 31.50 -10.23 -11.13
CA SER A 239 30.41 -11.04 -10.59
C SER A 239 30.35 -12.47 -11.14
N GLY A 240 31.06 -12.78 -12.21
CA GLY A 240 30.77 -13.90 -13.09
C GLY A 240 29.54 -13.63 -13.96
N PRO A 241 29.15 -14.58 -14.82
CA PRO A 241 28.04 -14.41 -15.76
C PRO A 241 26.74 -13.97 -15.06
N SER A 242 26.16 -12.86 -15.53
CA SER A 242 24.96 -12.27 -14.95
C SER A 242 23.97 -11.81 -16.05
N THR A 243 22.99 -10.99 -15.68
CA THR A 243 22.06 -10.45 -16.68
C THR A 243 22.47 -9.04 -17.11
N VAL A 244 22.05 -8.65 -18.32
CA VAL A 244 22.38 -7.34 -18.91
C VAL A 244 22.10 -6.18 -17.99
N ILE A 245 20.96 -6.18 -17.27
CA ILE A 245 20.60 -5.10 -16.36
C ILE A 245 21.56 -4.98 -15.16
N TYR A 246 22.07 -6.10 -14.64
CA TYR A 246 23.04 -6.09 -13.55
C TYR A 246 24.43 -5.69 -14.04
N ALA A 247 24.83 -6.12 -15.25
CA ALA A 247 26.09 -5.70 -15.88
C ALA A 247 26.10 -4.16 -16.09
N LEU A 248 25.02 -3.60 -16.62
CA LEU A 248 24.84 -2.15 -16.77
C LEU A 248 24.95 -1.42 -15.41
N ALA A 249 24.29 -1.91 -14.38
CA ALA A 249 24.33 -1.30 -13.05
C ALA A 249 25.74 -1.29 -12.44
N GLN A 250 26.51 -2.35 -12.66
CA GLN A 250 27.90 -2.40 -12.23
C GLN A 250 28.77 -1.43 -13.04
N GLY A 251 28.56 -1.32 -14.36
CA GLY A 251 29.23 -0.31 -15.20
C GLY A 251 29.01 1.10 -14.68
N ARG A 252 27.78 1.47 -14.34
CA ARG A 252 27.45 2.77 -13.72
C ARG A 252 28.16 2.96 -12.38
N ARG A 253 28.19 1.90 -11.54
CA ARG A 253 28.84 1.97 -10.21
C ARG A 253 30.33 2.29 -10.33
N VAL A 254 31.05 1.63 -11.22
CA VAL A 254 32.48 1.87 -11.39
C VAL A 254 32.75 3.22 -12.09
N ALA A 255 31.88 3.66 -12.99
CA ALA A 255 31.97 5.02 -13.54
C ALA A 255 31.83 6.10 -12.46
N GLU A 256 30.89 5.92 -11.53
CA GLU A 256 30.75 6.80 -10.37
C GLU A 256 32.00 6.74 -9.45
N SER A 257 32.56 5.56 -9.25
CA SER A 257 33.83 5.42 -8.48
C SER A 257 35.00 6.15 -9.14
N ALA A 258 35.14 5.98 -10.45
CA ALA A 258 36.18 6.70 -11.20
C ALA A 258 35.97 8.22 -11.12
N HIS A 259 34.73 8.70 -11.25
CA HIS A 259 34.41 10.12 -11.09
C HIS A 259 34.83 10.65 -9.71
N ARG A 260 34.48 9.94 -8.64
CA ARG A 260 34.81 10.32 -7.27
C ARG A 260 36.33 10.30 -7.04
N PHE A 261 37.02 9.29 -7.55
CA PHE A 261 38.49 9.21 -7.51
C PHE A 261 39.13 10.42 -8.18
N LEU A 262 38.71 10.77 -9.39
CA LEU A 262 39.23 11.87 -10.19
C LEU A 262 38.90 13.25 -9.60
N THR A 263 37.86 13.36 -8.79
CA THR A 263 37.49 14.61 -8.10
C THR A 263 37.99 14.67 -6.65
N GLY A 264 38.66 13.63 -6.15
CA GLY A 264 39.12 13.56 -4.76
C GLY A 264 37.96 13.37 -3.74
N ALA A 265 36.77 12.97 -4.18
CA ALA A 265 35.65 12.71 -3.30
C ALA A 265 35.75 11.33 -2.64
N ASP A 266 35.13 11.18 -1.46
CA ASP A 266 35.08 9.88 -0.79
C ASP A 266 34.34 8.86 -1.65
N LEU A 267 34.98 7.75 -1.94
CA LEU A 267 34.44 6.68 -2.78
C LEU A 267 33.20 6.00 -2.18
N ARG A 268 32.99 6.07 -0.87
CA ARG A 268 31.92 5.37 -0.13
C ARG A 268 30.79 6.28 0.33
N ALA A 269 31.05 7.59 0.50
CA ALA A 269 30.06 8.52 1.02
C ALA A 269 28.79 8.58 0.14
N ASP A 270 27.63 8.62 0.78
CA ASP A 270 26.31 8.84 0.14
C ASP A 270 26.02 7.95 -1.08
N ARG A 271 26.67 6.79 -1.18
CA ARG A 271 26.27 5.84 -2.21
C ARG A 271 24.85 5.39 -1.93
N PRO A 272 23.96 5.39 -2.92
CA PRO A 272 22.71 4.70 -2.78
C PRO A 272 23.07 3.24 -2.50
N GLY A 273 22.91 2.83 -1.25
CA GLY A 273 23.22 1.46 -0.86
C GLY A 273 22.57 0.50 -1.85
N VAL A 274 23.26 -0.58 -2.20
CA VAL A 274 22.57 -1.73 -2.79
C VAL A 274 21.53 -2.09 -1.77
N LEU A 275 20.27 -1.74 -2.06
CA LEU A 275 19.16 -2.02 -1.13
C LEU A 275 19.21 -3.51 -0.85
N PRO A 276 19.53 -3.94 0.39
CA PRO A 276 19.56 -5.36 0.72
C PRO A 276 18.22 -5.95 0.31
N GLY A 277 18.24 -7.15 -0.25
CA GLY A 277 17.03 -7.80 -0.78
C GLY A 277 15.84 -7.87 0.18
N ARG A 278 16.07 -7.66 1.48
CA ARG A 278 15.06 -7.61 2.55
C ARG A 278 14.40 -6.25 2.76
N LEU A 279 14.91 -5.16 2.20
CA LEU A 279 14.39 -3.80 2.48
C LEU A 279 13.33 -3.33 1.51
N LEU A 280 12.95 -4.13 0.54
CA LEU A 280 11.88 -3.80 -0.37
C LEU A 280 10.63 -4.52 0.12
N TRP A 281 9.57 -3.79 0.16
CA TRP A 281 8.20 -4.10 0.59
C TRP A 281 7.92 -5.60 0.49
N GLY A 282 7.85 -6.29 1.65
CA GLY A 282 7.57 -7.71 1.70
C GLY A 282 6.25 -8.00 0.97
N LEU A 283 6.30 -8.86 -0.02
CA LEU A 283 5.11 -9.56 -0.48
C LEU A 283 4.95 -10.75 0.49
N ASP A 284 3.73 -11.05 0.89
CA ASP A 284 3.43 -12.23 1.71
C ASP A 284 3.62 -13.55 0.93
N VAL A 285 4.12 -13.46 -0.30
CA VAL A 285 4.35 -14.54 -1.24
C VAL A 285 5.85 -14.82 -1.33
N ASP A 286 6.27 -16.06 -1.18
CA ASP A 286 7.68 -16.43 -1.30
C ASP A 286 8.21 -16.21 -2.74
N ASP A 287 9.55 -16.16 -2.91
CA ASP A 287 10.16 -15.88 -4.20
C ASP A 287 9.90 -16.99 -5.24
N ALA A 288 9.66 -18.22 -4.83
CA ALA A 288 9.35 -19.33 -5.75
C ALA A 288 7.92 -19.20 -6.28
N GLU A 289 6.98 -18.83 -5.43
CA GLU A 289 5.59 -18.57 -5.82
C GLU A 289 5.47 -17.29 -6.65
N ARG A 290 6.24 -16.24 -6.33
CA ARG A 290 6.34 -15.03 -7.16
C ARG A 290 6.80 -15.36 -8.58
N ARG A 291 7.84 -16.17 -8.73
CA ARG A 291 8.35 -16.61 -10.04
C ARG A 291 7.32 -17.42 -10.83
N ARG A 292 6.45 -18.18 -10.16
CA ARG A 292 5.34 -18.92 -10.82
C ARG A 292 4.21 -17.98 -11.25
N ARG A 293 3.92 -16.92 -10.50
CA ARG A 293 2.87 -15.95 -10.84
C ARG A 293 3.31 -14.93 -11.88
N VAL A 294 4.59 -14.60 -11.94
CA VAL A 294 5.16 -13.87 -13.06
C VAL A 294 5.08 -14.83 -14.24
N ARG A 295 4.18 -14.60 -15.20
CA ARG A 295 4.12 -15.37 -16.43
C ARG A 295 5.54 -15.52 -16.94
N THR A 296 5.97 -16.77 -17.13
CA THR A 296 7.31 -17.11 -17.61
C THR A 296 7.66 -16.12 -18.69
N PRO A 297 8.75 -15.38 -18.53
CA PRO A 297 9.05 -14.37 -19.53
C PRO A 297 9.03 -15.06 -20.86
N VAL A 298 8.49 -14.39 -21.83
CA VAL A 298 8.61 -14.69 -23.23
C VAL A 298 10.08 -14.90 -23.70
N MET A 299 10.97 -15.10 -22.75
CA MET A 299 12.40 -15.34 -22.94
C MET A 299 12.73 -16.51 -23.85
N LEU A 300 11.77 -17.41 -24.07
CA LEU A 300 11.97 -18.62 -24.86
C LEU A 300 11.09 -18.69 -26.12
N GLN A 301 10.25 -17.68 -26.39
CA GLN A 301 9.47 -17.66 -27.62
C GLN A 301 10.05 -16.66 -28.61
N PRO A 302 10.51 -17.10 -29.78
CA PRO A 302 10.82 -16.21 -30.88
C PRO A 302 9.55 -15.40 -31.22
N HIS A 303 9.68 -14.07 -31.35
CA HIS A 303 8.65 -13.18 -31.89
C HIS A 303 7.37 -12.99 -31.06
N THR A 304 7.45 -12.75 -29.75
CA THR A 304 6.30 -12.10 -29.10
C THR A 304 6.12 -10.72 -29.71
N PRO A 305 4.95 -10.40 -30.27
CA PRO A 305 4.68 -9.09 -30.82
C PRO A 305 4.89 -8.01 -29.72
N ALA A 306 5.32 -6.81 -30.13
CA ALA A 306 5.25 -5.64 -29.26
C ALA A 306 3.78 -5.38 -28.88
N MET A 307 3.54 -4.78 -27.73
CA MET A 307 2.21 -4.29 -27.37
C MET A 307 1.77 -3.25 -28.40
N SER A 308 0.51 -3.29 -28.79
CA SER A 308 -0.16 -2.16 -29.41
C SER A 308 -0.32 -1.01 -28.40
N GLU A 309 -0.62 0.17 -28.89
CA GLU A 309 -0.89 1.35 -28.04
C GLU A 309 -2.05 1.08 -27.05
N ALA A 310 -3.12 0.47 -27.52
CA ALA A 310 -4.27 0.11 -26.69
C ALA A 310 -3.90 -0.88 -25.60
N GLU A 311 -3.11 -1.92 -25.91
CA GLU A 311 -2.65 -2.90 -24.94
C GLU A 311 -1.69 -2.28 -23.91
N ALA A 312 -0.78 -1.40 -24.34
CA ALA A 312 0.16 -0.72 -23.44
C ALA A 312 -0.57 0.20 -22.46
N ARG A 313 -1.59 0.92 -22.90
CA ARG A 313 -2.43 1.77 -22.04
C ARG A 313 -3.27 0.93 -21.07
N ALA A 314 -3.94 -0.12 -21.56
CA ALA A 314 -4.74 -1.01 -20.74
C ALA A 314 -3.88 -1.71 -19.67
N GLU A 315 -2.66 -2.13 -20.01
CA GLU A 315 -1.72 -2.70 -19.04
C GLU A 315 -1.25 -1.65 -18.01
N ALA A 316 -1.00 -0.42 -18.45
CA ALA A 316 -0.62 0.68 -17.56
C ALA A 316 -1.76 1.10 -16.63
N GLU A 317 -3.03 0.97 -17.04
CA GLU A 317 -4.20 1.23 -16.19
C GLU A 317 -4.31 0.28 -14.98
N ARG A 318 -3.79 -0.93 -15.10
CA ARG A 318 -3.73 -1.90 -14.02
C ARG A 318 -2.77 -1.49 -12.89
N CYS A 319 -1.89 -0.51 -13.13
CA CYS A 319 -0.89 -0.08 -12.15
C CYS A 319 -1.55 0.54 -10.92
N LEU A 320 -1.19 0.05 -9.74
CA LEU A 320 -1.69 0.54 -8.44
C LEU A 320 -1.10 1.90 -8.05
N ASP A 321 -0.22 2.47 -8.87
CA ASP A 321 0.49 3.73 -8.60
C ASP A 321 1.12 3.77 -7.19
N CYS A 322 1.82 2.70 -6.82
CA CYS A 322 2.38 2.51 -5.49
C CYS A 322 3.46 3.55 -5.20
N GLU A 323 3.13 4.50 -4.33
CA GLU A 323 4.11 5.41 -3.77
C GLU A 323 4.09 5.34 -2.24
N CYS A 324 5.18 5.68 -1.59
CA CYS A 324 5.17 5.87 -0.16
C CYS A 324 4.47 7.19 0.17
N GLY A 325 3.61 7.17 1.22
CA GLY A 325 2.80 8.34 1.55
C GLY A 325 1.31 8.17 1.27
N LEU A 326 0.87 7.08 0.59
CA LEU A 326 -0.56 6.80 0.37
C LEU A 326 -1.38 6.91 1.66
N CYS A 327 -0.86 6.35 2.75
CA CYS A 327 -1.52 6.41 4.05
C CYS A 327 -1.63 7.86 4.57
N VAL A 328 -0.65 8.72 4.29
CA VAL A 328 -0.67 10.15 4.67
C VAL A 328 -1.65 10.92 3.79
N LYS A 329 -1.64 10.66 2.48
CA LYS A 329 -2.54 11.28 1.49
C LYS A 329 -4.02 10.99 1.83
N ASP A 330 -4.32 9.77 2.30
CA ASP A 330 -5.68 9.32 2.54
C ASP A 330 -6.17 9.54 3.98
N CYS A 331 -5.30 9.99 4.90
CA CYS A 331 -5.63 10.15 6.31
C CYS A 331 -5.32 11.55 6.83
N GLU A 332 -6.34 12.31 7.19
CA GLU A 332 -6.21 13.67 7.75
C GLU A 332 -5.38 13.70 9.05
N PHE A 333 -5.45 12.65 9.86
CA PHE A 333 -4.62 12.51 11.06
C PHE A 333 -3.13 12.42 10.70
N LEU A 334 -2.77 11.52 9.77
CA LEU A 334 -1.38 11.36 9.35
C LEU A 334 -0.86 12.62 8.65
N ALA A 335 -1.67 13.23 7.77
CA ALA A 335 -1.33 14.48 7.09
C ALA A 335 -1.08 15.64 8.07
N LYS A 336 -1.79 15.67 9.23
CA LYS A 336 -1.59 16.67 10.28
C LYS A 336 -0.31 16.44 11.09
N HIS A 337 0.04 15.19 11.38
CA HIS A 337 1.01 14.87 12.43
C HIS A 337 2.35 14.37 11.96
N CYS A 338 2.50 13.94 10.68
CA CYS A 338 3.75 13.37 10.20
C CYS A 338 3.88 13.45 8.68
N ARG A 339 5.14 13.33 8.21
CA ARG A 339 5.44 13.07 6.80
C ARG A 339 5.31 11.57 6.49
N SER A 340 5.60 10.74 7.48
CA SER A 340 5.44 9.29 7.40
C SER A 340 5.10 8.70 8.77
N PRO A 341 4.42 7.52 8.85
CA PRO A 341 4.18 6.83 10.12
C PRO A 341 5.43 6.54 10.93
N LYS A 342 6.61 6.51 10.29
CA LYS A 342 7.91 6.38 10.95
C LYS A 342 8.18 7.50 11.94
N ASP A 343 7.76 8.73 11.61
CA ASP A 343 7.93 9.90 12.48
C ASP A 343 7.08 9.77 13.75
N LEU A 344 5.84 9.26 13.61
CA LEU A 344 4.98 8.99 14.76
C LEU A 344 5.58 7.90 15.67
N ALA A 345 6.12 6.84 15.06
CA ALA A 345 6.76 5.77 15.82
C ALA A 345 7.97 6.29 16.60
N ARG A 346 8.81 7.15 16.01
CA ARG A 346 9.93 7.79 16.70
C ARG A 346 9.45 8.65 17.87
N ARG A 347 8.40 9.46 17.69
CA ARG A 347 7.84 10.29 18.76
C ARG A 347 7.30 9.47 19.91
N VAL A 348 6.58 8.37 19.65
CA VAL A 348 6.06 7.46 20.67
C VAL A 348 7.21 6.78 21.45
N LEU A 349 8.27 6.35 20.74
CA LEU A 349 9.45 5.73 21.36
C LEU A 349 10.30 6.73 22.16
N ALA A 350 10.32 8.00 21.76
CA ALA A 350 11.00 9.05 22.53
C ALA A 350 10.33 9.33 23.89
N GLY A 351 9.07 8.93 24.07
CA GLY A 351 8.36 8.95 25.34
C GLY A 351 6.93 9.51 25.24
N LEU A 352 6.11 9.09 26.22
CA LEU A 352 4.70 9.48 26.34
C LEU A 352 4.48 10.59 27.39
N ASP A 353 5.52 11.05 28.06
CA ASP A 353 5.43 12.09 29.08
C ASP A 353 5.02 13.47 28.51
N PRO A 354 5.45 13.88 27.29
CA PRO A 354 4.94 15.09 26.67
C PRO A 354 3.46 14.98 26.35
N ILE A 355 2.66 15.99 26.80
CA ILE A 355 1.22 16.03 26.54
C ILE A 355 0.88 16.01 25.04
N ASP A 356 1.74 16.61 24.20
CA ASP A 356 1.55 16.64 22.76
C ASP A 356 1.65 15.23 22.12
N THR A 357 2.57 14.38 22.60
CA THR A 357 2.67 12.99 22.14
C THR A 357 1.45 12.19 22.56
N ARG A 358 0.95 12.36 23.79
CA ARG A 358 -0.28 11.71 24.24
C ARG A 358 -1.50 12.20 23.49
N SER A 359 -1.66 13.52 23.33
CA SER A 359 -2.77 14.10 22.57
C SER A 359 -2.79 13.62 21.13
N MET A 360 -1.62 13.53 20.49
CA MET A 360 -1.46 12.92 19.17
C MET A 360 -1.94 11.47 19.18
N ALA A 361 -1.50 10.64 20.13
CA ALA A 361 -1.93 9.24 20.21
C ALA A 361 -3.45 9.11 20.34
N TYR A 362 -4.09 9.99 21.11
CA TYR A 362 -5.54 10.03 21.28
C TYR A 362 -6.31 10.74 20.13
N SER A 363 -5.62 11.28 19.14
CA SER A 363 -6.24 11.94 17.97
C SER A 363 -6.41 11.02 16.75
N CYS A 364 -6.04 9.74 16.81
CA CYS A 364 -6.27 8.76 15.77
C CYS A 364 -7.64 8.08 15.90
N ASN A 365 -8.38 7.93 14.78
CA ASN A 365 -9.65 7.21 14.76
C ASN A 365 -9.51 5.67 14.89
N ILE A 366 -8.33 5.12 14.77
CA ILE A 366 -8.06 3.66 14.77
C ILE A 366 -8.96 2.96 13.75
N CYS A 367 -9.01 3.49 12.52
CA CYS A 367 -9.91 3.05 11.45
C CYS A 367 -9.27 2.08 10.44
N GLU A 368 -7.98 1.76 10.58
CA GLU A 368 -7.23 0.80 9.76
C GLU A 368 -7.08 1.17 8.27
N LEU A 369 -7.53 2.36 7.82
CA LEU A 369 -7.35 2.77 6.42
C LEU A 369 -5.86 2.83 6.04
N CYS A 370 -5.00 3.31 6.95
CA CYS A 370 -3.56 3.36 6.75
C CYS A 370 -2.95 1.97 6.47
N ALA A 371 -3.42 0.92 7.17
CA ALA A 371 -3.01 -0.46 6.91
C ALA A 371 -3.54 -0.97 5.56
N THR A 372 -4.78 -0.62 5.21
CA THR A 372 -5.43 -1.05 3.97
C THR A 372 -4.75 -0.52 2.72
N VAL A 373 -4.35 0.77 2.73
CA VAL A 373 -3.66 1.39 1.58
C VAL A 373 -2.15 1.19 1.62
N CYS A 374 -1.59 0.76 2.75
CA CYS A 374 -0.16 0.55 2.92
C CYS A 374 0.25 -0.77 2.25
N PRO A 375 1.24 -0.74 1.34
CA PRO A 375 1.77 -1.98 0.74
C PRO A 375 2.38 -2.94 1.77
N GLU A 376 2.89 -2.42 2.90
CA GLU A 376 3.42 -3.21 4.01
C GLU A 376 2.36 -3.57 5.06
N LYS A 377 1.11 -3.23 4.83
CA LYS A 377 -0.02 -3.46 5.76
C LYS A 377 0.27 -2.97 7.19
N LEU A 378 0.97 -1.83 7.30
CA LEU A 378 1.35 -1.27 8.59
C LEU A 378 0.19 -0.52 9.23
N ASP A 379 -0.30 -1.02 10.34
CA ASP A 379 -1.37 -0.38 11.10
C ASP A 379 -0.81 0.63 12.10
N THR A 380 -0.87 1.91 11.70
CA THR A 380 -0.51 3.02 12.59
C THR A 380 -1.52 3.16 13.74
N GLY A 381 -2.79 2.80 13.50
CA GLY A 381 -3.83 2.84 14.53
C GLY A 381 -3.54 1.87 15.67
N HIS A 382 -3.13 0.64 15.35
CA HIS A 382 -2.75 -0.35 16.36
C HIS A 382 -1.56 0.14 17.21
N MET A 383 -0.52 0.67 16.59
CA MET A 383 0.62 1.26 17.32
C MET A 383 0.19 2.36 18.29
N LEU A 384 -0.73 3.24 17.87
CA LEU A 384 -1.22 4.33 18.72
C LEU A 384 -2.17 3.83 19.81
N LEU A 385 -2.91 2.74 19.58
CA LEU A 385 -3.70 2.09 20.61
C LEU A 385 -2.81 1.54 21.72
N GLU A 386 -1.70 0.89 21.37
CA GLU A 386 -0.70 0.44 22.36
C GLU A 386 -0.11 1.62 23.14
N ALA A 387 0.17 2.75 22.48
CA ALA A 387 0.61 3.96 23.16
C ALA A 387 -0.44 4.50 24.14
N ARG A 388 -1.75 4.39 23.83
CA ARG A 388 -2.83 4.75 24.77
C ARG A 388 -2.87 3.80 25.97
N ARG A 389 -2.76 2.49 25.76
CA ARG A 389 -2.70 1.46 26.82
C ARG A 389 -1.52 1.73 27.75
N GLU A 390 -0.35 1.99 27.19
CA GLU A 390 0.84 2.33 27.98
C GLU A 390 0.66 3.65 28.75
N SER A 391 0.03 4.66 28.16
CA SER A 391 -0.30 5.91 28.85
C SER A 391 -1.19 5.66 30.05
N VAL A 392 -2.17 4.77 29.94
CA VAL A 392 -3.06 4.40 31.07
C VAL A 392 -2.31 3.65 32.13
N ARG A 393 -1.46 2.66 31.79
CA ARG A 393 -0.64 1.89 32.74
C ARG A 393 0.29 2.80 33.54
N ARG A 394 0.79 3.90 32.95
CA ARG A 394 1.61 4.91 33.63
C ARG A 394 0.80 5.95 34.41
N GLY A 395 -0.53 5.85 34.45
CA GLY A 395 -1.39 6.87 35.10
C GLY A 395 -1.47 8.20 34.34
N LEU A 396 -0.99 8.26 33.08
CA LEU A 396 -0.99 9.46 32.23
C LEU A 396 -2.23 9.55 31.32
N GLY A 397 -3.02 8.49 31.25
CA GLY A 397 -4.22 8.37 30.43
C GLY A 397 -5.40 7.77 31.21
N PRO A 398 -6.61 7.74 30.62
CA PRO A 398 -6.99 8.54 29.45
C PRO A 398 -6.97 10.04 29.78
N LEU A 399 -6.92 10.91 28.74
CA LEU A 399 -6.87 12.36 28.95
C LEU A 399 -8.13 12.86 29.66
N LYS A 400 -8.00 13.96 30.42
CA LYS A 400 -9.13 14.56 31.18
C LYS A 400 -10.36 14.85 30.33
N GLN A 401 -10.16 15.20 29.06
CA GLN A 401 -11.23 15.46 28.08
C GLN A 401 -12.10 14.23 27.80
N HIS A 402 -11.64 13.01 28.06
CA HIS A 402 -12.42 11.78 27.85
C HIS A 402 -13.42 11.45 28.98
N LYS A 403 -13.47 12.24 30.08
CA LYS A 403 -14.40 11.98 31.19
C LYS A 403 -15.85 11.73 30.77
N PRO A 404 -16.44 12.53 29.83
CA PRO A 404 -17.82 12.27 29.38
C PRO A 404 -17.98 10.93 28.67
N ILE A 405 -16.97 10.49 27.88
CA ILE A 405 -16.98 9.20 27.17
C ILE A 405 -16.89 8.05 28.17
N VAL A 406 -15.99 8.15 29.15
CA VAL A 406 -15.87 7.17 30.25
C VAL A 406 -17.21 7.08 31.02
N GLY A 407 -17.83 8.20 31.34
CA GLY A 407 -19.16 8.25 31.97
C GLY A 407 -20.24 7.56 31.13
N TYR A 408 -20.27 7.81 29.82
CA TYR A 408 -21.21 7.18 28.89
C TYR A 408 -21.00 5.66 28.80
N TRP A 409 -19.76 5.20 28.74
CA TRP A 409 -19.42 3.78 28.75
C TRP A 409 -19.86 3.10 30.07
N LYS A 410 -19.48 3.68 31.23
CA LYS A 410 -19.87 3.17 32.56
C LYS A 410 -21.39 3.07 32.73
N ALA A 411 -22.13 4.08 32.26
CA ALA A 411 -23.58 3.99 32.19
C ALA A 411 -24.03 2.84 31.29
N GLY A 412 -23.34 2.66 30.16
CA GLY A 412 -23.63 1.63 29.16
C GLY A 412 -23.53 0.20 29.63
N VAL A 413 -22.76 -0.07 30.68
CA VAL A 413 -22.58 -1.39 31.31
C VAL A 413 -23.26 -1.47 32.67
N SER A 414 -23.92 -0.41 33.13
CA SER A 414 -24.65 -0.42 34.42
C SER A 414 -26.00 -1.13 34.31
N GLY A 415 -26.46 -1.74 35.41
CA GLY A 415 -27.76 -2.39 35.48
C GLY A 415 -28.96 -1.48 35.13
N THR A 416 -28.81 -0.15 35.23
CA THR A 416 -29.81 0.82 34.80
C THR A 416 -30.11 0.71 33.29
N PHE A 417 -29.04 0.58 32.47
CA PHE A 417 -29.14 0.64 31.00
C PHE A 417 -28.93 -0.69 30.31
N THR A 418 -28.58 -1.75 31.04
CA THR A 418 -28.40 -3.09 30.47
C THR A 418 -29.65 -3.95 30.62
N LEU A 419 -29.82 -4.88 29.70
CA LEU A 419 -30.87 -5.89 29.71
C LEU A 419 -30.33 -7.15 29.01
N ALA A 420 -30.51 -8.29 29.67
CA ALA A 420 -30.36 -9.61 29.06
C ALA A 420 -31.64 -10.38 29.34
N MET A 421 -32.29 -10.89 28.31
CA MET A 421 -33.48 -11.69 28.45
C MET A 421 -33.63 -12.68 27.29
N ALA A 422 -34.14 -13.87 27.61
CA ALA A 422 -34.58 -14.80 26.60
C ALA A 422 -35.80 -14.24 25.85
N GLU A 423 -36.14 -14.82 24.71
CA GLU A 423 -37.36 -14.46 23.99
C GLU A 423 -38.56 -14.62 24.94
N PRO A 424 -39.53 -13.66 24.94
CA PRO A 424 -40.72 -13.75 25.76
C PRO A 424 -41.45 -15.10 25.60
N GLY A 425 -41.71 -15.73 26.72
CA GLY A 425 -42.33 -17.08 26.77
C GLY A 425 -41.29 -18.23 26.79
N ARG A 426 -40.01 -17.98 26.66
CA ARG A 426 -38.95 -18.98 26.73
C ARG A 426 -38.06 -18.80 27.97
N ARG A 427 -37.54 -19.90 28.50
CA ARG A 427 -36.58 -19.87 29.60
C ARG A 427 -35.16 -19.58 29.12
N LYS A 428 -34.79 -19.99 27.91
CA LYS A 428 -33.49 -19.83 27.29
C LYS A 428 -33.62 -19.45 25.82
N SER A 429 -32.61 -18.78 25.27
CA SER A 429 -32.54 -18.41 23.87
C SER A 429 -31.14 -18.71 23.39
N LYS A 430 -30.98 -19.58 22.39
CA LYS A 430 -29.71 -19.93 21.78
C LYS A 430 -29.03 -18.72 21.14
N ARG A 431 -29.84 -17.74 20.69
CA ARG A 431 -29.40 -16.54 19.97
C ARG A 431 -29.90 -15.30 20.71
N LEU A 432 -29.05 -14.23 20.75
CA LEU A 432 -29.43 -12.94 21.30
C LEU A 432 -29.20 -11.81 20.28
N PHE A 433 -30.22 -10.98 20.13
CA PHE A 433 -30.10 -9.70 19.43
C PHE A 433 -29.25 -8.73 20.25
N PHE A 434 -28.00 -8.48 19.83
CA PHE A 434 -27.10 -7.52 20.46
C PHE A 434 -27.36 -6.12 19.89
N THR A 435 -28.11 -5.30 20.61
CA THR A 435 -28.53 -3.97 20.15
C THR A 435 -27.38 -2.94 20.13
N GLY A 436 -26.33 -3.19 20.91
CA GLY A 436 -25.33 -2.17 21.24
C GLY A 436 -25.90 -1.04 22.11
N CYS A 437 -25.16 0.06 22.21
CA CYS A 437 -25.58 1.23 22.98
C CYS A 437 -26.15 2.37 22.10
N SER A 438 -25.75 2.45 20.83
CA SER A 438 -26.07 3.58 19.95
C SER A 438 -27.41 3.44 19.25
N LEU A 439 -27.78 2.29 18.76
CA LEU A 439 -29.04 2.08 18.05
C LEU A 439 -30.25 2.35 18.96
N PRO A 440 -30.38 1.76 20.17
CA PRO A 440 -31.48 2.08 21.07
C PRO A 440 -31.48 3.55 21.56
N ALA A 441 -30.31 4.21 21.58
CA ALA A 441 -30.20 5.60 21.97
C ALA A 441 -30.68 6.59 20.90
N THR A 442 -30.56 6.22 19.62
CA THR A 442 -30.88 7.11 18.49
C THR A 442 -32.17 6.75 17.78
N ALA A 443 -32.58 5.49 17.79
CA ALA A 443 -33.75 4.97 17.06
C ALA A 443 -34.46 3.85 17.83
N PRO A 444 -35.13 4.17 18.97
CA PRO A 444 -35.84 3.16 19.80
C PRO A 444 -36.86 2.35 19.02
N GLY A 445 -37.71 2.99 18.21
CA GLY A 445 -38.74 2.34 17.39
C GLY A 445 -38.13 1.37 16.37
N HIS A 446 -37.09 1.76 15.68
CA HIS A 446 -36.36 0.88 14.75
C HIS A 446 -35.71 -0.32 15.47
N THR A 447 -35.19 -0.12 16.67
CA THR A 447 -34.60 -1.20 17.47
C THR A 447 -35.70 -2.28 17.79
N MET A 448 -36.88 -1.87 18.15
CA MET A 448 -37.99 -2.76 18.42
C MET A 448 -38.46 -3.51 17.17
N ARG A 449 -38.62 -2.82 16.05
CA ARG A 449 -39.03 -3.43 14.78
C ARG A 449 -38.01 -4.45 14.26
N VAL A 450 -36.75 -4.15 14.34
CA VAL A 450 -35.66 -5.10 14.00
C VAL A 450 -35.76 -6.37 14.87
N TYR A 451 -36.00 -6.21 16.17
CA TYR A 451 -36.17 -7.36 17.05
C TYR A 451 -37.42 -8.18 16.71
N ASP A 452 -38.54 -7.54 16.39
CA ASP A 452 -39.74 -8.21 15.98
C ASP A 452 -39.54 -9.02 14.68
N GLU A 453 -38.81 -8.47 13.70
CA GLU A 453 -38.42 -9.22 12.49
C GLU A 453 -37.51 -10.42 12.81
N LEU A 454 -36.51 -10.21 13.66
CA LEU A 454 -35.59 -11.28 14.05
C LEU A 454 -36.31 -12.42 14.76
N ARG A 455 -37.22 -12.16 15.71
CA ARG A 455 -37.93 -13.22 16.40
C ARG A 455 -38.99 -13.89 15.53
N ARG A 456 -39.56 -13.19 14.52
CA ARG A 456 -40.50 -13.76 13.55
C ARG A 456 -39.83 -14.78 12.65
N HIS A 457 -38.69 -14.44 12.09
CA HIS A 457 -37.95 -15.28 11.14
C HIS A 457 -36.98 -16.26 11.81
N TYR A 458 -36.55 -15.95 13.01
CA TYR A 458 -35.60 -16.75 13.81
C TYR A 458 -36.13 -16.95 15.24
N PRO A 459 -37.18 -17.78 15.43
CA PRO A 459 -37.75 -18.04 16.74
C PRO A 459 -36.69 -18.52 17.75
N GLY A 460 -36.83 -18.15 18.99
CA GLY A 460 -35.80 -18.40 20.01
C GLY A 460 -34.76 -17.30 20.13
N THR A 461 -34.96 -16.14 19.47
CA THR A 461 -34.07 -14.99 19.58
C THR A 461 -34.43 -14.13 20.80
N GLY A 462 -33.55 -14.09 21.80
CA GLY A 462 -33.64 -13.17 22.94
C GLY A 462 -32.98 -11.81 22.65
N VAL A 463 -32.83 -11.00 23.71
CA VAL A 463 -32.23 -9.63 23.61
C VAL A 463 -31.06 -9.49 24.57
N LEU A 464 -29.98 -8.88 24.08
CA LEU A 464 -28.87 -8.40 24.88
C LEU A 464 -28.62 -6.92 24.58
N MET A 465 -29.16 -6.05 25.41
CA MET A 465 -28.93 -4.61 25.35
C MET A 465 -27.77 -4.26 26.26
N TRP A 466 -26.58 -4.11 25.67
CA TRP A 466 -25.32 -3.93 26.40
C TRP A 466 -24.35 -3.06 25.62
N CYS A 467 -23.32 -2.50 26.30
CA CYS A 467 -22.19 -1.86 25.61
C CYS A 467 -21.14 -2.94 25.28
N CYS A 468 -20.60 -2.94 24.06
CA CYS A 468 -19.54 -3.87 23.64
C CYS A 468 -18.18 -3.60 24.30
N GLY A 469 -18.00 -2.44 24.97
CA GLY A 469 -16.74 -2.07 25.58
C GLY A 469 -15.79 -1.28 24.68
N ALA A 470 -16.11 -1.04 23.40
CA ALA A 470 -15.27 -0.28 22.49
C ALA A 470 -14.72 1.05 23.06
N PRO A 471 -15.50 1.87 23.81
CA PRO A 471 -14.92 3.08 24.41
C PRO A 471 -13.80 2.80 25.42
N ALA A 472 -13.91 1.73 26.21
CA ALA A 472 -12.86 1.35 27.16
C ALA A 472 -11.61 0.88 26.43
N ASP A 473 -11.75 -0.03 25.46
CA ASP A 473 -10.64 -0.54 24.65
C ASP A 473 -9.92 0.60 23.91
N LEU A 474 -10.66 1.42 23.16
CA LEU A 474 -10.10 2.52 22.38
C LEU A 474 -9.45 3.63 23.23
N LEU A 475 -9.79 3.74 24.52
CA LEU A 475 -9.13 4.62 25.46
C LEU A 475 -7.93 3.99 26.19
N GLY A 476 -7.68 2.70 26.00
CA GLY A 476 -6.62 1.95 26.64
C GLY A 476 -6.95 1.48 28.07
N LEU A 477 -8.23 1.49 28.46
CA LEU A 477 -8.72 1.03 29.77
C LEU A 477 -8.89 -0.50 29.78
N GLU A 478 -7.77 -1.23 29.79
CA GLU A 478 -7.74 -2.69 29.63
C GLU A 478 -8.58 -3.42 30.71
N ASP A 479 -8.45 -3.07 31.97
CA ASP A 479 -9.21 -3.68 33.07
C ASP A 479 -10.73 -3.46 32.92
N GLY A 480 -11.10 -2.22 32.50
CA GLY A 480 -12.48 -1.86 32.25
C GLY A 480 -13.08 -2.64 31.08
N PHE A 481 -12.29 -2.86 30.04
CA PHE A 481 -12.68 -3.67 28.89
C PHE A 481 -12.84 -5.14 29.27
N ALA A 482 -11.87 -5.71 30.01
CA ALA A 482 -11.92 -7.08 30.53
C ALA A 482 -13.16 -7.31 31.43
N SER A 483 -13.46 -6.38 32.33
CA SER A 483 -14.66 -6.43 33.17
C SER A 483 -15.94 -6.40 32.32
N THR A 484 -16.00 -5.54 31.30
CA THR A 484 -17.16 -5.48 30.39
C THR A 484 -17.36 -6.81 29.66
N ARG A 485 -16.27 -7.43 29.17
CA ARG A 485 -16.27 -8.75 28.53
C ARG A 485 -16.88 -9.82 29.45
N GLN A 486 -16.40 -9.90 30.69
CA GLN A 486 -16.90 -10.89 31.65
C GLN A 486 -18.40 -10.72 31.95
N GLN A 487 -18.85 -9.48 32.14
CA GLN A 487 -20.27 -9.21 32.36
C GLN A 487 -21.13 -9.63 31.15
N LEU A 488 -20.65 -9.39 29.93
CA LEU A 488 -21.35 -9.74 28.69
C LEU A 488 -21.46 -11.26 28.54
N LEU A 489 -20.37 -12.00 28.74
CA LEU A 489 -20.36 -13.46 28.69
C LEU A 489 -21.31 -14.10 29.70
N ARG A 490 -21.28 -13.62 30.96
CA ARG A 490 -22.21 -14.08 31.99
C ARG A 490 -23.68 -13.83 31.62
N ALA A 491 -23.95 -12.66 31.03
CA ALA A 491 -25.31 -12.31 30.59
C ALA A 491 -25.79 -13.19 29.42
N ALA A 492 -24.91 -13.55 28.48
CA ALA A 492 -25.22 -14.48 27.39
C ALA A 492 -25.44 -15.90 27.93
N GLU A 493 -24.58 -16.37 28.82
CA GLU A 493 -24.68 -17.69 29.48
C GLU A 493 -25.98 -17.85 30.29
N GLN A 494 -26.38 -16.84 31.07
CA GLN A 494 -27.63 -16.82 31.81
C GLN A 494 -28.82 -16.98 30.87
N CYS A 495 -28.78 -16.44 29.66
CA CYS A 495 -29.81 -16.63 28.64
C CYS A 495 -29.65 -17.96 27.88
N GLY A 496 -28.58 -18.73 28.09
CA GLY A 496 -28.28 -19.96 27.37
C GLY A 496 -27.88 -19.75 25.91
N ALA A 497 -27.28 -18.59 25.59
CA ALA A 497 -26.94 -18.20 24.22
C ALA A 497 -25.48 -18.53 23.87
N ASP A 498 -25.31 -19.04 22.65
CA ASP A 498 -24.03 -19.28 21.99
C ASP A 498 -23.81 -18.39 20.74
N GLU A 499 -24.84 -17.59 20.37
CA GLU A 499 -24.79 -16.68 19.22
C GLU A 499 -25.28 -15.27 19.58
N LEU A 500 -24.54 -14.26 19.06
CA LEU A 500 -24.98 -12.85 19.06
C LEU A 500 -25.23 -12.36 17.65
N VAL A 501 -26.43 -11.80 17.43
CA VAL A 501 -26.79 -11.10 16.18
C VAL A 501 -26.61 -9.61 16.40
N VAL A 502 -25.58 -9.04 15.80
CA VAL A 502 -25.03 -7.71 16.15
C VAL A 502 -25.55 -6.64 15.18
N ALA A 503 -26.10 -5.54 15.72
CA ALA A 503 -26.64 -4.45 14.91
C ALA A 503 -25.59 -3.41 14.45
N CYS A 504 -24.48 -3.31 15.16
CA CYS A 504 -23.49 -2.24 14.94
C CYS A 504 -22.15 -2.83 14.49
N PRO A 505 -21.56 -2.35 13.38
CA PRO A 505 -20.27 -2.87 12.90
C PRO A 505 -19.11 -2.60 13.88
N ASP A 506 -19.16 -1.52 14.64
CA ASP A 506 -18.16 -1.23 15.68
C ASP A 506 -18.27 -2.25 16.85
N CYS A 507 -19.49 -2.63 17.22
CA CYS A 507 -19.70 -3.72 18.18
C CYS A 507 -19.21 -5.07 17.64
N LEU A 508 -19.49 -5.40 16.38
CA LEU A 508 -19.05 -6.63 15.75
C LEU A 508 -17.52 -6.74 15.75
N HIS A 509 -16.83 -5.69 15.32
CA HIS A 509 -15.36 -5.61 15.32
C HIS A 509 -14.79 -5.83 16.74
N THR A 510 -15.34 -5.13 17.73
CA THR A 510 -14.87 -5.22 19.11
C THR A 510 -15.14 -6.61 19.72
N LEU A 511 -16.34 -7.19 19.46
CA LEU A 511 -16.73 -8.47 20.04
C LEU A 511 -15.96 -9.66 19.44
N ARG A 512 -15.52 -9.59 18.18
CA ARG A 512 -14.73 -10.66 17.55
C ARG A 512 -13.48 -11.04 18.35
N SER A 513 -12.80 -10.05 18.89
CA SER A 513 -11.63 -10.28 19.75
C SER A 513 -11.99 -10.48 21.21
N ALA A 514 -13.11 -9.88 21.67
CA ALA A 514 -13.49 -9.91 23.07
C ALA A 514 -14.19 -11.21 23.49
N VAL A 515 -15.00 -11.78 22.63
CA VAL A 515 -15.82 -12.97 22.97
C VAL A 515 -15.74 -14.04 21.88
N PRO A 516 -14.56 -14.61 21.63
CA PRO A 516 -14.36 -15.64 20.62
C PRO A 516 -15.16 -16.94 20.90
N GLU A 517 -15.66 -17.10 22.12
CA GLU A 517 -16.49 -18.22 22.55
C GLU A 517 -17.91 -18.18 21.97
N LEU A 518 -18.36 -17.02 21.48
CA LEU A 518 -19.69 -16.82 20.91
C LEU A 518 -19.63 -16.70 19.40
N THR A 519 -20.59 -17.32 18.72
CA THR A 519 -20.78 -17.10 17.29
C THR A 519 -21.34 -15.69 17.04
N LEU A 520 -20.75 -14.97 16.10
CA LEU A 520 -21.18 -13.60 15.76
C LEU A 520 -21.71 -13.55 14.33
N SER A 521 -22.89 -12.98 14.15
CA SER A 521 -23.46 -12.63 12.86
C SER A 521 -24.01 -11.20 12.90
N THR A 522 -24.23 -10.57 11.75
CA THR A 522 -24.86 -9.25 11.71
C THR A 522 -26.35 -9.35 11.52
N VAL A 523 -27.07 -8.34 12.03
CA VAL A 523 -28.51 -8.17 11.75
C VAL A 523 -28.76 -8.11 10.23
N TRP A 524 -27.87 -7.50 9.48
CA TRP A 524 -28.01 -7.28 8.04
C TRP A 524 -27.91 -8.59 7.27
N GLU A 525 -26.93 -9.44 7.58
CA GLU A 525 -26.78 -10.77 6.97
C GLU A 525 -27.96 -11.69 7.32
N ARG A 526 -28.51 -11.56 8.54
CA ARG A 526 -29.68 -12.33 8.95
C ARG A 526 -30.99 -11.86 8.30
N LEU A 527 -31.13 -10.55 8.11
CA LEU A 527 -32.38 -10.00 7.56
C LEU A 527 -32.39 -9.98 6.02
N ALA A 528 -31.24 -9.83 5.34
CA ALA A 528 -31.19 -9.75 3.89
C ALA A 528 -31.98 -10.87 3.15
N PRO A 529 -31.88 -12.15 3.52
CA PRO A 529 -32.62 -13.21 2.81
C PRO A 529 -34.11 -13.26 3.10
N VAL A 530 -34.58 -12.62 4.16
CA VAL A 530 -35.98 -12.77 4.66
C VAL A 530 -36.76 -11.47 4.68
N TRP A 531 -36.08 -10.33 4.63
CA TRP A 531 -36.68 -9.01 4.67
C TRP A 531 -37.33 -8.68 3.33
N LYS A 532 -38.64 -8.56 3.31
CA LYS A 532 -39.39 -8.09 2.13
C LYS A 532 -39.90 -6.67 2.42
N THR A 533 -39.32 -5.69 1.76
CA THR A 533 -39.82 -4.32 1.78
C THR A 533 -40.67 -4.10 0.52
N PRO A 534 -41.84 -3.46 0.59
CA PRO A 534 -42.47 -2.97 -0.64
C PRO A 534 -41.48 -2.07 -1.38
N ALA A 535 -41.38 -2.23 -2.70
CA ALA A 535 -40.48 -1.41 -3.56
C ALA A 535 -41.02 0.03 -3.68
N THR A 536 -41.06 0.77 -2.54
CA THR A 536 -41.57 2.14 -2.46
C THR A 536 -40.54 3.21 -2.70
N ARG A 537 -39.29 2.83 -3.07
CA ARG A 537 -38.17 3.71 -3.28
C ARG A 537 -37.67 3.72 -4.73
N GLU A 538 -38.55 3.34 -5.67
CA GLU A 538 -38.18 3.38 -7.11
C GLU A 538 -37.76 4.79 -7.53
N GLY A 539 -36.67 4.87 -8.29
CA GLY A 539 -36.07 6.12 -8.74
C GLY A 539 -35.23 6.87 -7.69
N VAL A 540 -35.15 6.38 -6.46
CA VAL A 540 -34.30 6.96 -5.41
C VAL A 540 -32.86 6.49 -5.60
N VAL A 541 -31.92 7.43 -5.74
CA VAL A 541 -30.49 7.14 -5.80
C VAL A 541 -29.82 7.62 -4.53
N VAL A 542 -29.08 6.75 -3.87
CA VAL A 542 -28.35 7.05 -2.63
C VAL A 542 -26.89 6.65 -2.75
N SER A 543 -26.01 7.36 -2.04
CA SER A 543 -24.65 6.87 -1.84
C SER A 543 -24.56 6.08 -0.54
N ILE A 544 -23.53 5.21 -0.43
CA ILE A 544 -23.34 4.41 0.78
C ILE A 544 -22.07 4.83 1.52
N HIS A 545 -22.21 4.93 2.85
CA HIS A 545 -21.04 5.01 3.74
C HIS A 545 -20.82 3.66 4.42
N ASP A 546 -19.88 2.90 3.91
CA ASP A 546 -19.40 1.70 4.59
C ASP A 546 -18.64 2.07 5.86
N SER A 547 -19.01 1.42 6.97
CA SER A 547 -18.33 1.67 8.24
C SER A 547 -16.90 1.15 8.21
N CYS A 548 -15.95 1.96 8.68
CA CYS A 548 -14.55 1.55 8.75
C CYS A 548 -14.32 0.29 9.63
N LYS A 549 -15.18 0.02 10.60
CA LYS A 549 -15.11 -1.17 11.44
C LYS A 549 -15.80 -2.41 10.83
N GLY A 550 -16.51 -2.25 9.72
CA GLY A 550 -16.99 -3.35 8.87
C GLY A 550 -16.11 -3.57 7.63
N ARG A 551 -14.95 -2.93 7.55
CA ARG A 551 -14.03 -2.91 6.40
C ARG A 551 -13.71 -4.28 5.80
N HIS A 552 -13.53 -5.28 6.65
CA HIS A 552 -13.14 -6.64 6.26
C HIS A 552 -14.32 -7.62 6.15
N ASP A 553 -15.57 -7.10 6.20
CA ASP A 553 -16.79 -7.90 6.19
C ASP A 553 -17.51 -7.81 4.85
N ASP A 554 -17.04 -8.56 3.87
CA ASP A 554 -17.61 -8.55 2.52
C ASP A 554 -19.10 -9.02 2.53
N GLY A 555 -19.43 -10.02 3.38
CA GLY A 555 -20.82 -10.47 3.57
C GLY A 555 -21.75 -9.36 4.07
N LEU A 556 -21.29 -8.57 5.03
CA LEU A 556 -21.99 -7.38 5.52
C LEU A 556 -22.23 -6.34 4.40
N HIS A 557 -21.20 -6.07 3.57
CA HIS A 557 -21.33 -5.12 2.47
C HIS A 557 -22.35 -5.57 1.43
N VAL A 558 -22.36 -6.87 1.09
CA VAL A 558 -23.33 -7.48 0.16
C VAL A 558 -24.74 -7.41 0.74
N ALA A 559 -24.92 -7.83 2.00
CA ALA A 559 -26.22 -7.84 2.66
C ALA A 559 -26.87 -6.44 2.73
N VAL A 560 -26.07 -5.42 3.06
CA VAL A 560 -26.55 -4.03 3.14
C VAL A 560 -26.98 -3.51 1.77
N ARG A 561 -26.19 -3.74 0.72
CA ARG A 561 -26.55 -3.33 -0.64
C ARG A 561 -27.80 -4.04 -1.15
N HIS A 562 -27.92 -5.34 -0.88
CA HIS A 562 -29.13 -6.10 -1.20
C HIS A 562 -30.37 -5.51 -0.53
N LEU A 563 -30.33 -5.22 0.79
CA LEU A 563 -31.46 -4.60 1.51
C LEU A 563 -31.86 -3.23 0.94
N ILE A 564 -30.89 -2.42 0.50
CA ILE A 564 -31.19 -1.12 -0.14
C ILE A 564 -31.88 -1.36 -1.50
N GLN A 565 -31.39 -2.29 -2.30
CA GLN A 565 -31.98 -2.63 -3.61
C GLN A 565 -33.40 -3.22 -3.47
N GLU A 566 -33.63 -4.08 -2.50
CA GLU A 566 -34.97 -4.63 -2.19
C GLU A 566 -35.99 -3.53 -1.81
N SER A 567 -35.54 -2.38 -1.28
CA SER A 567 -36.40 -1.23 -1.05
C SER A 567 -36.79 -0.47 -2.33
N GLY A 568 -36.22 -0.81 -3.48
CA GLY A 568 -36.36 -0.12 -4.76
C GLY A 568 -35.34 1.01 -5.01
N ALA A 569 -34.45 1.31 -4.05
CA ALA A 569 -33.43 2.34 -4.21
C ALA A 569 -32.17 1.81 -4.91
N THR A 570 -31.51 2.69 -5.66
CA THR A 570 -30.25 2.38 -6.34
C THR A 570 -29.07 2.92 -5.54
N VAL A 571 -28.03 2.08 -5.38
CA VAL A 571 -26.77 2.48 -4.73
C VAL A 571 -25.79 3.02 -5.76
N ASN A 572 -25.30 4.25 -5.53
CA ASN A 572 -24.16 4.83 -6.23
C ASN A 572 -22.97 4.87 -5.26
N ASP A 573 -22.04 3.93 -5.44
CA ASP A 573 -20.87 3.83 -4.57
C ASP A 573 -19.93 5.02 -4.77
N VAL A 574 -19.39 5.55 -3.69
CA VAL A 574 -18.32 6.55 -3.72
C VAL A 574 -16.98 5.89 -4.03
N GLU A 575 -15.97 6.66 -4.47
CA GLU A 575 -14.64 6.13 -4.76
C GLU A 575 -14.04 5.33 -3.58
N TYR A 576 -14.22 5.83 -2.36
CA TYR A 576 -13.73 5.19 -1.14
C TYR A 576 -14.86 4.42 -0.43
N HIS A 577 -15.18 3.23 -0.94
CA HIS A 577 -16.19 2.31 -0.39
C HIS A 577 -15.59 0.97 0.05
N GLY A 578 -16.39 0.12 0.68
CA GLY A 578 -16.00 -1.23 1.10
C GLY A 578 -14.73 -1.24 1.92
N ARG A 579 -13.76 -2.04 1.51
CA ARG A 579 -12.47 -2.16 2.20
C ARG A 579 -11.67 -0.86 2.26
N LYS A 580 -11.82 0.05 1.30
CA LYS A 580 -11.14 1.35 1.25
C LYS A 580 -11.96 2.49 1.88
N ALA A 581 -13.08 2.21 2.51
CA ALA A 581 -13.95 3.24 3.08
C ALA A 581 -13.19 4.19 4.02
N ARG A 582 -13.35 5.50 3.81
CA ARG A 582 -12.81 6.54 4.71
C ARG A 582 -13.63 6.61 5.99
N CYS A 583 -12.98 7.01 7.08
CA CYS A 583 -13.63 7.17 8.38
C CYS A 583 -14.62 8.34 8.37
N CYS A 584 -15.75 8.16 9.08
CA CYS A 584 -16.73 9.22 9.31
C CYS A 584 -16.32 10.22 10.41
N GLY A 585 -15.19 10.03 11.09
CA GLY A 585 -14.72 10.90 12.16
C GLY A 585 -15.29 10.61 13.56
N PHE A 586 -16.28 9.71 13.70
CA PHE A 586 -16.92 9.43 14.99
C PHE A 586 -16.09 8.53 15.92
N GLY A 587 -15.38 7.55 15.35
CA GLY A 587 -14.63 6.55 16.09
C GLY A 587 -13.37 7.08 16.78
N GLY A 588 -12.66 6.18 17.50
CA GLY A 588 -11.37 6.46 18.12
C GLY A 588 -11.39 7.45 19.28
N MET A 589 -12.55 7.95 19.66
CA MET A 589 -12.75 8.88 20.79
C MET A 589 -11.98 10.22 20.63
N ILE A 590 -11.77 10.67 19.37
CA ILE A 590 -10.90 11.82 19.06
C ILE A 590 -11.56 13.18 19.30
N TYR A 591 -12.91 13.25 19.20
CA TYR A 591 -13.64 14.53 19.26
C TYR A 591 -13.30 15.40 20.48
N PRO A 592 -13.16 14.88 21.72
CA PRO A 592 -12.85 15.72 22.87
C PRO A 592 -11.40 16.24 22.90
N VAL A 593 -10.51 15.59 22.15
CA VAL A 593 -9.07 15.91 22.15
C VAL A 593 -8.72 16.85 20.99
N ASP A 594 -9.23 16.58 19.82
CA ASP A 594 -8.97 17.33 18.60
C ASP A 594 -10.27 17.55 17.80
N PRO A 595 -11.17 18.43 18.27
CA PRO A 595 -12.42 18.72 17.58
C PRO A 595 -12.25 19.23 16.15
N PRO A 596 -11.26 20.09 15.82
CA PRO A 596 -11.03 20.54 14.45
C PRO A 596 -10.67 19.39 13.51
N LEU A 597 -9.80 18.47 13.93
CA LEU A 597 -9.42 17.31 13.13
C LEU A 597 -10.62 16.36 12.94
N SER A 598 -11.38 16.10 14.01
CA SER A 598 -12.58 15.27 13.93
C SER A 598 -13.59 15.84 12.91
N LYS A 599 -13.81 17.16 12.96
CA LYS A 599 -14.68 17.87 12.00
C LYS A 599 -14.13 17.77 10.57
N LYS A 600 -12.83 17.96 10.36
CA LYS A 600 -12.20 17.87 9.04
C LYS A 600 -12.36 16.48 8.43
N ILE A 601 -12.17 15.42 9.21
CA ILE A 601 -12.37 14.02 8.77
C ILE A 601 -13.84 13.79 8.39
N SER A 602 -14.78 14.24 9.22
CA SER A 602 -16.22 14.08 8.97
C SER A 602 -16.67 14.84 7.73
N GLN A 603 -16.20 16.09 7.56
CA GLN A 603 -16.52 16.93 6.41
C GLN A 603 -16.00 16.32 5.12
N ARG A 604 -14.72 15.89 5.08
CA ARG A 604 -14.14 15.22 3.91
C ARG A 604 -14.98 14.04 3.47
N ARG A 605 -15.48 13.22 4.43
CA ARG A 605 -16.34 12.06 4.10
C ARG A 605 -17.70 12.49 3.59
N ALA A 606 -18.29 13.54 4.17
CA ALA A 606 -19.59 14.07 3.74
C ALA A 606 -19.56 14.63 2.31
N ASP A 607 -18.43 15.22 1.91
CA ASP A 607 -18.23 15.86 0.61
C ASP A 607 -17.96 14.88 -0.54
N GLU A 608 -17.72 13.59 -0.25
CA GLU A 608 -17.43 12.59 -1.29
C GLU A 608 -18.62 12.27 -2.21
N SER A 609 -19.83 12.66 -1.84
CA SER A 609 -21.02 12.50 -2.69
C SER A 609 -22.01 13.64 -2.48
N PRO A 610 -22.64 14.15 -3.53
CA PRO A 610 -23.76 15.08 -3.39
C PRO A 610 -25.06 14.38 -2.95
N LEU A 611 -25.17 13.07 -3.15
CA LEU A 611 -26.39 12.29 -2.86
C LEU A 611 -26.61 12.09 -1.36
N PRO A 612 -27.85 11.84 -0.90
CA PRO A 612 -28.11 11.36 0.44
C PRO A 612 -27.27 10.12 0.75
N MET A 613 -26.66 10.08 1.93
CA MET A 613 -25.72 9.01 2.29
C MET A 613 -26.33 8.03 3.27
N VAL A 614 -26.50 6.77 2.86
CA VAL A 614 -26.99 5.69 3.72
C VAL A 614 -25.82 5.05 4.45
N THR A 615 -26.02 4.71 5.73
CA THR A 615 -25.06 3.95 6.54
C THR A 615 -25.79 2.99 7.46
N TYR A 616 -25.13 1.92 7.84
CA TYR A 616 -25.62 0.89 8.77
C TYR A 616 -25.03 1.03 10.19
N CYS A 617 -24.40 2.18 10.48
CA CYS A 617 -23.84 2.53 11.78
C CYS A 617 -24.48 3.82 12.31
N ALA A 618 -25.13 3.75 13.48
CA ALA A 618 -25.77 4.91 14.11
C ALA A 618 -24.77 6.02 14.49
N GLY A 619 -23.53 5.67 14.81
CA GLY A 619 -22.42 6.62 15.06
C GLY A 619 -22.04 7.36 13.78
N CYS A 620 -21.86 6.64 12.68
CA CYS A 620 -21.53 7.24 11.37
C CYS A 620 -22.64 8.18 10.89
N ARG A 621 -23.90 7.77 11.00
CA ARG A 621 -25.06 8.63 10.68
C ARG A 621 -25.03 9.94 11.50
N THR A 622 -24.73 9.82 12.79
CA THR A 622 -24.63 10.99 13.68
C THR A 622 -23.52 11.95 13.23
N ALA A 623 -22.33 11.44 12.87
CA ALA A 623 -21.20 12.25 12.42
C ALA A 623 -21.51 12.99 11.11
N LEU A 624 -22.04 12.28 10.11
CA LEU A 624 -22.40 12.86 8.81
C LEU A 624 -23.50 13.94 8.96
N ALA A 625 -24.55 13.65 9.74
CA ALA A 625 -25.62 14.63 10.02
C ALA A 625 -25.11 15.87 10.75
N SER A 626 -24.06 15.75 11.58
CA SER A 626 -23.44 16.92 12.27
C SER A 626 -22.71 17.85 11.30
N MET A 627 -22.37 17.37 10.09
CA MET A 627 -21.78 18.19 9.01
C MET A 627 -22.84 18.76 8.06
N GLY A 628 -24.14 18.60 8.37
CA GLY A 628 -25.21 19.03 7.48
C GLY A 628 -25.46 18.08 6.31
N LYS A 629 -24.80 16.92 6.27
CA LYS A 629 -25.03 15.93 5.22
C LYS A 629 -26.37 15.26 5.38
N GLU A 630 -27.19 15.22 4.32
CA GLU A 630 -28.35 14.35 4.26
C GLU A 630 -27.89 12.91 4.46
N SER A 631 -28.27 12.32 5.59
CA SER A 631 -27.77 11.00 5.97
C SER A 631 -28.83 10.16 6.66
N LEU A 632 -28.91 8.90 6.25
CA LEU A 632 -29.87 7.90 6.69
C LEU A 632 -29.16 6.74 7.40
N HIS A 633 -29.73 6.27 8.49
CA HIS A 633 -29.48 4.89 8.88
C HIS A 633 -30.26 3.99 7.91
N ILE A 634 -29.71 2.84 7.50
CA ILE A 634 -30.41 1.93 6.58
C ILE A 634 -31.84 1.63 7.05
N LEU A 635 -32.10 1.55 8.37
CA LEU A 635 -33.43 1.35 8.92
C LEU A 635 -34.36 2.55 8.68
N ASP A 636 -33.85 3.77 8.53
CA ASP A 636 -34.67 4.92 8.13
C ASP A 636 -35.22 4.70 6.70
N LEU A 637 -34.39 4.14 5.80
CA LEU A 637 -34.78 3.85 4.43
C LEU A 637 -35.79 2.68 4.35
N LEU A 638 -35.58 1.63 5.15
CA LEU A 638 -36.40 0.41 5.14
C LEU A 638 -37.72 0.56 5.88
N LEU A 639 -37.78 1.36 6.95
CA LEU A 639 -38.88 1.37 7.93
C LEU A 639 -39.71 2.66 8.00
N THR A 640 -39.29 3.73 7.29
CA THR A 640 -39.89 5.06 7.42
C THR A 640 -40.46 5.53 6.09
N ASP A 641 -41.76 5.78 6.00
CA ASP A 641 -42.39 6.24 4.76
C ASP A 641 -41.82 7.57 4.26
N ASN A 642 -41.63 8.52 5.14
CA ASN A 642 -41.03 9.82 4.85
C ASN A 642 -39.50 9.78 5.12
N TRP A 643 -38.75 9.07 4.26
CA TRP A 643 -37.32 8.93 4.40
C TRP A 643 -36.55 10.27 4.17
N GLN A 644 -37.10 11.19 3.35
CA GLN A 644 -36.52 12.50 3.10
C GLN A 644 -36.42 13.32 4.40
N GLN A 645 -37.48 13.33 5.19
CA GLN A 645 -37.50 13.97 6.51
C GLN A 645 -36.49 13.27 7.47
N ALA A 646 -36.36 11.95 7.39
CA ALA A 646 -35.37 11.21 8.17
C ALA A 646 -33.94 11.57 7.77
N ALA A 647 -33.66 11.83 6.48
CA ALA A 647 -32.34 12.20 5.97
C ALA A 647 -31.84 13.54 6.51
N THR A 648 -32.72 14.48 6.73
CA THR A 648 -32.40 15.82 7.26
C THR A 648 -32.46 15.92 8.78
N ARG A 649 -32.85 14.84 9.48
CA ARG A 649 -33.01 14.81 10.94
C ARG A 649 -31.69 15.08 11.65
N LYS A 650 -31.70 16.08 12.54
CA LYS A 650 -30.55 16.44 13.38
C LYS A 650 -30.12 15.28 14.30
N PRO A 651 -28.83 15.24 14.71
CA PRO A 651 -28.36 14.26 15.69
C PRO A 651 -29.11 14.35 17.02
N VAL A 652 -29.37 13.20 17.64
CA VAL A 652 -30.01 13.10 18.95
C VAL A 652 -29.04 13.63 20.02
N GLY A 653 -29.47 14.57 20.85
CA GLY A 653 -28.71 15.16 21.95
C GLY A 653 -28.39 14.16 23.08
N ALA A 654 -27.50 14.56 24.01
CA ALA A 654 -26.99 13.66 25.07
C ALA A 654 -28.12 13.16 26.00
N ILE A 655 -28.93 14.04 26.59
CA ILE A 655 -30.01 13.65 27.52
C ILE A 655 -31.04 12.75 26.83
N PRO A 656 -31.60 13.11 25.66
CA PRO A 656 -32.50 12.22 24.93
C PRO A 656 -31.93 10.83 24.65
N ARG A 657 -30.62 10.68 24.44
CA ARG A 657 -30.00 9.34 24.25
C ARG A 657 -30.16 8.45 25.47
N TYR A 658 -29.96 8.96 26.67
CA TYR A 658 -30.18 8.18 27.89
C TYR A 658 -31.65 7.82 28.08
N LEU A 659 -32.57 8.77 27.86
CA LEU A 659 -34.01 8.54 27.96
C LEU A 659 -34.47 7.49 26.94
N ASN A 660 -33.99 7.58 25.71
CA ASN A 660 -34.34 6.61 24.66
C ASN A 660 -33.88 5.18 25.02
N ARG A 661 -32.68 5.04 25.60
CA ARG A 661 -32.23 3.71 26.09
C ARG A 661 -33.14 3.15 27.18
N LEU A 662 -33.54 3.97 28.14
CA LEU A 662 -34.49 3.54 29.16
C LEU A 662 -35.82 3.16 28.54
N ARG A 663 -36.36 3.97 27.63
CA ARG A 663 -37.61 3.65 26.90
C ARG A 663 -37.52 2.30 26.16
N THR A 664 -36.42 2.07 25.47
CA THR A 664 -36.18 0.80 24.75
C THR A 664 -36.10 -0.38 25.72
N LYS A 665 -35.37 -0.22 26.84
CA LYS A 665 -35.32 -1.27 27.89
C LYS A 665 -36.69 -1.62 28.44
N TRP A 666 -37.50 -0.61 28.75
CA TRP A 666 -38.89 -0.81 29.23
C TRP A 666 -39.80 -1.44 28.16
N ALA A 667 -39.62 -1.03 26.90
CA ALA A 667 -40.38 -1.64 25.80
C ALA A 667 -40.05 -3.14 25.67
N PHE A 668 -38.82 -3.54 25.71
CA PHE A 668 -38.43 -4.96 25.71
C PHE A 668 -39.04 -5.74 26.86
N LYS A 669 -39.01 -5.19 28.08
CA LYS A 669 -39.57 -5.85 29.27
C LYS A 669 -41.09 -6.07 29.21
N ARG A 670 -41.80 -5.30 28.36
CA ARG A 670 -43.27 -5.37 28.20
C ARG A 670 -43.69 -6.25 27.03
N LEU A 671 -42.75 -6.79 26.27
CA LEU A 671 -43.11 -7.63 25.13
C LEU A 671 -43.76 -8.93 25.55
N GLN A 672 -44.81 -9.26 24.83
CA GLN A 672 -45.50 -10.54 24.95
C GLN A 672 -44.89 -11.58 24.01
N PRO A 673 -45.10 -12.88 24.25
CA PRO A 673 -44.79 -13.92 23.29
C PRO A 673 -45.49 -13.62 21.95
N LEU A 674 -44.84 -13.96 20.83
CA LEU A 674 -45.54 -13.94 19.54
C LEU A 674 -46.69 -14.96 19.57
N ALA A 675 -47.84 -14.56 19.07
CA ALA A 675 -48.91 -15.52 18.83
C ALA A 675 -48.38 -16.55 17.82
N VAL A 676 -48.39 -17.82 18.21
CA VAL A 676 -48.09 -18.91 17.28
C VAL A 676 -49.33 -19.01 16.38
N GLU A 677 -49.23 -18.56 15.13
CA GLU A 677 -50.20 -18.96 14.13
C GLU A 677 -50.12 -20.48 14.06
N LYS A 678 -51.19 -21.12 14.50
CA LYS A 678 -51.38 -22.55 14.30
C LYS A 678 -51.59 -22.77 12.81
N GLU A 679 -50.58 -23.45 12.18
CA GLU A 679 -50.73 -24.01 10.85
C GLU A 679 -51.94 -24.92 10.76
#